data_a9dd10f122282e3a9cb24a53cf19b516
#
_entry.id   a9dd10f122282e3a9cb24a53cf19b516
#
_cell.length_a   1.000
_cell.length_b   1.000
_cell.length_c   1.000
_cell.angle_alpha   90.00
_cell.angle_beta   90.00
_cell.angle_gamma   90.00
#
_symmetry.space_group_name_H-M   'P 1'
#
loop_
_entity.id
_entity.type
_entity.pdbx_description
1 polymer ?
#
loop_
_entity_poly.entity_id
_entity_poly.type
_entity_poly.pdbx_seq_one_letter_code
_entity_poly.pdbx_strand_id
1 'polypeptide(L)'
;MRSVLACERELAELRFTWRLIETTAKMVCPAEAKTILPAMASTREAFGRLETELVRALAAENVNKVVLQMRARAQAVVDVVVRNLYERTADVGFLATDDDIRGFLRANANGRERLEARLHEYIRKYSVYDAIFVLDLRGEVRAAIGVSPESTAGDPSLLERALAAPGYVEHFGRCALLPERERALVYARRIDDTDGRALGVLCLSFRFDDEMAGIFRTFRRPRDRAVMLLLDADGHVIASSDPDHVPLGRTPEGATGADGALIDFGGREYIACTCEATGYQGYAGPGWRGHVMVPAESAFREEAVALQGAGARSSGLNCSELATIEAQAGAIKDALNRVVWNGQVMAGGRRGDSLKLKSMLQQISETGERMRAVFSRALAALSDTIMSSTLQDLQFVSRLMMDVMDRNLYERANDCRWWALAPALREALASGRGGSSLGTFLDDINRLYTVYDRLFVYGADGRIVASSSLSGAADDTIGRQVDGRAVDAVNRLASTQSYAVSPFEASPLHRDAPTYIYHAAIRAPGDDTRVVGGIGIVFESAREFRAMLSELLPARDGVWAAFCERDGRVVASTRQDLEPGSRLDLGELAAGLDAGASRHALIDFDGVRHMAGVALSAGYREYKTTGDYRNDLVAVVALALPEASAAARDTDAGLGEIEGGVRPGEGEEFAVFRLDDRHLAVSAGQVLEAADIDRVRRIGSGEGLVAGVLPLDDAGGLEHVPVVNLRVFFDLPRADGRGHVVVTHSARGRLGLLVDDLISVTECGPNDIRPVPEMVAGRFRWLDRLIITGRDRPLVSALDLDALYDMLRDQVRGELSDADCMLQDEVLSA
;
A
#
# COMPACT_ATOMS: atom_id res chain seq x y z
N MET A 1 -5.44 -10.84 15.81
CA MET A 1 -6.31 -11.14 16.99
C MET A 1 -5.56 -11.66 18.22
N ARG A 2 -4.55 -12.56 18.11
CA ARG A 2 -3.79 -13.00 19.31
C ARG A 2 -3.07 -11.86 20.02
N SER A 3 -2.48 -10.95 19.29
CA SER A 3 -1.85 -9.73 19.81
C SER A 3 -2.85 -8.81 20.52
N VAL A 4 -4.07 -8.68 19.97
CA VAL A 4 -5.16 -7.90 20.58
C VAL A 4 -5.55 -8.48 21.93
N LEU A 5 -5.80 -9.79 21.99
CA LEU A 5 -6.16 -10.51 23.23
C LEU A 5 -5.04 -10.50 24.28
N ALA A 6 -3.78 -10.57 23.83
CA ALA A 6 -2.64 -10.45 24.75
C ALA A 6 -2.55 -9.04 25.34
N CYS A 7 -2.67 -8.01 24.52
CA CYS A 7 -2.69 -6.62 24.95
C CYS A 7 -3.85 -6.35 25.92
N GLU A 8 -5.08 -6.76 25.57
CA GLU A 8 -6.25 -6.63 26.44
C GLU A 8 -6.04 -7.26 27.81
N ARG A 9 -5.44 -8.45 27.87
CA ARG A 9 -5.14 -9.14 29.12
C ARG A 9 -4.12 -8.38 29.97
N GLU A 10 -3.00 -7.94 29.37
CA GLU A 10 -1.98 -7.17 30.07
C GLU A 10 -2.54 -5.85 30.60
N LEU A 11 -3.38 -5.16 29.84
CA LEU A 11 -4.04 -3.92 30.27
C LEU A 11 -5.05 -4.18 31.41
N ALA A 12 -5.80 -5.29 31.35
CA ALA A 12 -6.72 -5.66 32.42
C ALA A 12 -5.99 -5.97 33.73
N GLU A 13 -4.82 -6.63 33.69
CA GLU A 13 -3.97 -6.86 34.85
C GLU A 13 -3.46 -5.55 35.46
N LEU A 14 -3.01 -4.60 34.63
CA LEU A 14 -2.59 -3.27 35.08
C LEU A 14 -3.73 -2.52 35.76
N ARG A 15 -4.93 -2.56 35.18
CA ARG A 15 -6.13 -1.95 35.76
C ARG A 15 -6.47 -2.54 37.15
N PHE A 16 -6.30 -3.85 37.31
CA PHE A 16 -6.48 -4.51 38.61
C PHE A 16 -5.43 -4.05 39.62
N THR A 17 -4.15 -4.02 39.24
CA THR A 17 -3.04 -3.53 40.04
C THR A 17 -3.29 -2.10 40.52
N TRP A 18 -3.76 -1.24 39.62
CA TRP A 18 -4.12 0.14 39.94
C TRP A 18 -5.19 0.28 41.03
N ARG A 19 -6.24 -0.52 40.95
CA ARG A 19 -7.29 -0.58 41.99
C ARG A 19 -6.73 -1.04 43.34
N LEU A 20 -5.82 -1.99 43.31
CA LEU A 20 -5.16 -2.49 44.52
C LEU A 20 -4.34 -1.38 45.19
N ILE A 21 -3.53 -0.62 44.41
CA ILE A 21 -2.74 0.51 44.93
C ILE A 21 -3.66 1.58 45.54
N GLU A 22 -4.73 1.95 44.84
CA GLU A 22 -5.71 2.95 45.33
C GLU A 22 -6.35 2.50 46.64
N THR A 23 -6.69 1.24 46.78
CA THR A 23 -7.26 0.69 48.01
C THR A 23 -6.24 0.65 49.13
N THR A 24 -5.02 0.26 48.85
CA THR A 24 -3.91 0.23 49.81
C THR A 24 -3.58 1.64 50.30
N ALA A 25 -3.56 2.61 49.37
CA ALA A 25 -3.35 4.03 49.71
C ALA A 25 -4.37 4.55 50.74
N LYS A 26 -5.66 4.27 50.54
CA LYS A 26 -6.72 4.63 51.46
C LYS A 26 -6.56 4.02 52.88
N MET A 27 -6.02 2.81 52.95
CA MET A 27 -5.85 2.07 54.21
C MET A 27 -4.56 2.45 54.94
N VAL A 28 -3.48 2.71 54.23
CA VAL A 28 -2.15 2.92 54.84
C VAL A 28 -1.82 4.37 55.13
N CYS A 29 -2.26 5.30 54.25
CA CYS A 29 -1.97 6.72 54.31
C CYS A 29 -3.23 7.55 54.05
N PRO A 30 -4.26 7.52 54.95
CA PRO A 30 -5.56 8.11 54.68
C PRO A 30 -5.54 9.65 54.59
N ALA A 31 -4.59 10.32 55.23
CA ALA A 31 -4.45 11.76 55.21
C ALA A 31 -3.87 12.26 53.90
N GLU A 32 -2.77 11.67 53.46
CA GLU A 32 -2.05 11.97 52.21
C GLU A 32 -2.81 11.46 50.98
N ALA A 33 -3.52 10.35 51.14
CA ALA A 33 -4.38 9.77 50.10
C ALA A 33 -5.45 10.78 49.64
N LYS A 34 -5.97 11.65 50.51
CA LYS A 34 -6.96 12.68 50.12
C LYS A 34 -6.44 13.63 49.05
N THR A 35 -5.16 13.91 49.00
CA THR A 35 -4.53 14.80 48.04
C THR A 35 -4.15 14.07 46.76
N ILE A 36 -3.67 12.83 46.86
CA ILE A 36 -3.15 12.05 45.73
C ILE A 36 -4.27 11.31 44.96
N LEU A 37 -5.29 10.82 45.67
CA LEU A 37 -6.35 10.01 45.08
C LEU A 37 -7.17 10.68 43.98
N PRO A 38 -7.51 11.99 44.03
CA PRO A 38 -8.22 12.62 42.92
C PRO A 38 -7.42 12.59 41.59
N ALA A 39 -6.13 12.87 41.64
CA ALA A 39 -5.25 12.83 40.50
C ALA A 39 -5.05 11.38 39.98
N MET A 40 -4.91 10.40 40.90
CA MET A 40 -4.88 8.98 40.53
C MET A 40 -6.18 8.52 39.89
N ALA A 41 -7.34 8.96 40.36
CA ALA A 41 -8.62 8.62 39.78
C ALA A 41 -8.76 9.15 38.33
N SER A 42 -8.37 10.41 38.11
CA SER A 42 -8.36 11.03 36.78
C SER A 42 -7.43 10.32 35.83
N THR A 43 -6.23 9.97 36.29
CA THR A 43 -5.24 9.20 35.47
C THR A 43 -5.76 7.81 35.11
N ARG A 44 -6.40 7.12 36.06
CA ARG A 44 -7.03 5.81 35.83
C ARG A 44 -8.16 5.90 34.78
N GLU A 45 -8.98 6.95 34.85
CA GLU A 45 -10.05 7.14 33.86
C GLU A 45 -9.49 7.43 32.47
N ALA A 46 -8.46 8.27 32.35
CA ALA A 46 -7.75 8.54 31.12
C ALA A 46 -7.12 7.25 30.55
N PHE A 47 -6.50 6.43 31.42
CA PHE A 47 -5.98 5.12 31.05
C PHE A 47 -7.06 4.18 30.50
N GLY A 48 -8.22 4.09 31.16
CA GLY A 48 -9.32 3.24 30.70
C GLY A 48 -9.89 3.67 29.34
N ARG A 49 -9.91 4.98 29.06
CA ARG A 49 -10.27 5.49 27.73
C ARG A 49 -9.23 5.08 26.68
N LEU A 50 -7.96 5.31 26.97
CA LEU A 50 -6.86 4.95 26.06
C LEU A 50 -6.78 3.43 25.82
N GLU A 51 -6.97 2.60 26.85
CA GLU A 51 -7.09 1.14 26.74
C GLU A 51 -8.16 0.76 25.71
N THR A 52 -9.34 1.36 25.84
CA THR A 52 -10.48 1.07 24.94
C THR A 52 -10.20 1.51 23.50
N GLU A 53 -9.59 2.68 23.32
CA GLU A 53 -9.21 3.19 22.00
C GLU A 53 -8.14 2.32 21.34
N LEU A 54 -7.10 1.95 22.08
CA LEU A 54 -6.01 1.11 21.57
C LEU A 54 -6.49 -0.28 21.16
N VAL A 55 -7.28 -0.96 22.02
CA VAL A 55 -7.83 -2.29 21.71
C VAL A 55 -8.76 -2.22 20.51
N ARG A 56 -9.57 -1.17 20.41
CA ARG A 56 -10.44 -0.92 19.25
C ARG A 56 -9.62 -0.70 17.98
N ALA A 57 -8.58 0.15 18.02
CA ALA A 57 -7.72 0.42 16.88
C ALA A 57 -7.00 -0.85 16.40
N LEU A 58 -6.43 -1.63 17.32
CA LEU A 58 -5.80 -2.92 17.01
C LEU A 58 -6.77 -3.92 16.38
N ALA A 59 -7.99 -4.00 16.89
CA ALA A 59 -9.01 -4.91 16.35
C ALA A 59 -9.47 -4.45 14.97
N ALA A 60 -9.77 -3.15 14.82
CA ALA A 60 -10.20 -2.55 13.55
C ALA A 60 -9.15 -2.74 12.46
N GLU A 61 -7.87 -2.50 12.76
CA GLU A 61 -6.80 -2.66 11.78
C GLU A 61 -6.61 -4.12 11.35
N ASN A 62 -6.73 -5.07 12.28
CA ASN A 62 -6.68 -6.50 11.92
C ASN A 62 -7.86 -6.91 11.00
N VAL A 63 -9.06 -6.36 11.23
CA VAL A 63 -10.22 -6.60 10.36
C VAL A 63 -10.02 -5.92 9.01
N ASN A 64 -9.62 -4.65 9.01
CA ASN A 64 -9.37 -3.86 7.80
C ASN A 64 -8.33 -4.54 6.89
N LYS A 65 -7.23 -5.04 7.46
CA LYS A 65 -6.23 -5.83 6.74
C LYS A 65 -6.86 -7.01 5.99
N VAL A 66 -7.68 -7.81 6.66
CA VAL A 66 -8.34 -8.97 6.04
C VAL A 66 -9.28 -8.53 4.93
N VAL A 67 -10.10 -7.52 5.18
CA VAL A 67 -11.08 -6.99 4.19
C VAL A 67 -10.37 -6.43 2.96
N LEU A 68 -9.32 -5.62 3.13
CA LEU A 68 -8.55 -5.07 2.00
C LEU A 68 -7.93 -6.17 1.14
N GLN A 69 -7.36 -7.20 1.74
CA GLN A 69 -6.80 -8.33 1.00
C GLN A 69 -7.88 -9.11 0.22
N MET A 70 -9.05 -9.30 0.81
CA MET A 70 -10.17 -9.97 0.15
C MET A 70 -10.73 -9.12 -0.99
N ARG A 71 -10.89 -7.82 -0.76
CA ARG A 71 -11.33 -6.86 -1.77
C ARG A 71 -10.39 -6.84 -2.98
N ALA A 72 -9.08 -6.74 -2.73
CA ALA A 72 -8.08 -6.74 -3.80
C ALA A 72 -8.16 -8.02 -4.66
N ARG A 73 -8.39 -9.20 -4.05
CA ARG A 73 -8.56 -10.45 -4.78
C ARG A 73 -9.89 -10.51 -5.53
N ALA A 74 -10.99 -10.09 -4.91
CA ALA A 74 -12.30 -10.08 -5.55
C ALA A 74 -12.29 -9.18 -6.79
N GLN A 75 -11.68 -8.00 -6.67
CA GLN A 75 -11.49 -7.08 -7.78
C GLN A 75 -10.60 -7.68 -8.87
N ALA A 76 -9.45 -8.25 -8.50
CA ALA A 76 -8.54 -8.87 -9.46
C ALA A 76 -9.20 -10.02 -10.25
N VAL A 77 -10.00 -10.85 -9.60
CA VAL A 77 -10.72 -11.95 -10.27
C VAL A 77 -11.62 -11.42 -11.37
N VAL A 78 -12.48 -10.43 -11.06
CA VAL A 78 -13.44 -9.94 -12.06
C VAL A 78 -12.77 -9.11 -13.15
N ASP A 79 -11.77 -8.27 -12.81
CA ASP A 79 -11.10 -7.42 -13.79
C ASP A 79 -10.24 -8.23 -14.78
N VAL A 80 -9.55 -9.27 -14.32
CA VAL A 80 -8.81 -10.18 -15.20
C VAL A 80 -9.76 -10.91 -16.15
N VAL A 81 -10.92 -11.35 -15.66
CA VAL A 81 -11.96 -11.95 -16.52
C VAL A 81 -12.43 -10.96 -17.57
N VAL A 82 -12.83 -9.75 -17.19
CA VAL A 82 -13.35 -8.74 -18.12
C VAL A 82 -12.32 -8.35 -19.18
N ARG A 83 -11.05 -8.20 -18.82
CA ARG A 83 -9.96 -7.98 -19.79
C ARG A 83 -9.83 -9.13 -20.78
N ASN A 84 -9.88 -10.35 -20.28
CA ASN A 84 -9.80 -11.54 -21.14
C ASN A 84 -10.99 -11.61 -22.11
N LEU A 85 -12.20 -11.32 -21.64
CA LEU A 85 -13.39 -11.28 -22.47
C LEU A 85 -13.34 -10.17 -23.55
N TYR A 86 -12.77 -9.00 -23.21
CA TYR A 86 -12.59 -7.92 -24.17
C TYR A 86 -11.79 -8.38 -25.43
N GLU A 87 -10.69 -9.09 -25.24
CA GLU A 87 -9.89 -9.60 -26.37
C GLU A 87 -10.72 -10.53 -27.27
N ARG A 88 -11.65 -11.30 -26.68
CA ARG A 88 -12.54 -12.22 -27.45
C ARG A 88 -13.47 -11.46 -28.39
N THR A 89 -13.83 -10.22 -28.06
CA THR A 89 -14.66 -9.38 -28.93
C THR A 89 -13.94 -8.99 -30.21
N ALA A 90 -12.65 -8.72 -30.13
CA ALA A 90 -11.80 -8.44 -31.29
C ALA A 90 -11.55 -9.71 -32.12
N ASP A 91 -11.30 -10.85 -31.48
CA ASP A 91 -11.04 -12.12 -32.12
C ASP A 91 -12.20 -12.57 -33.04
N VAL A 92 -13.43 -12.59 -32.52
CA VAL A 92 -14.59 -12.95 -33.31
C VAL A 92 -14.83 -11.95 -34.45
N GLY A 93 -14.50 -10.69 -34.22
CA GLY A 93 -14.55 -9.60 -35.16
C GLY A 93 -13.65 -9.86 -36.36
N PHE A 94 -12.40 -10.14 -36.06
CA PHE A 94 -11.37 -10.39 -37.07
C PHE A 94 -11.60 -11.71 -37.83
N LEU A 95 -11.86 -12.82 -37.14
CA LEU A 95 -12.04 -14.13 -37.79
C LEU A 95 -13.27 -14.16 -38.70
N ALA A 96 -14.33 -13.37 -38.40
CA ALA A 96 -15.49 -13.22 -39.29
C ALA A 96 -15.15 -12.55 -40.64
N THR A 97 -13.99 -11.89 -40.76
CA THR A 97 -13.51 -11.27 -41.99
C THR A 97 -12.56 -12.18 -42.79
N ASP A 98 -12.29 -13.40 -42.34
CA ASP A 98 -11.36 -14.33 -43.00
C ASP A 98 -11.87 -14.76 -44.37
N ASP A 99 -11.02 -14.64 -45.39
CA ASP A 99 -11.39 -14.89 -46.79
C ASP A 99 -11.63 -16.37 -47.08
N ASP A 100 -10.99 -17.30 -46.36
CA ASP A 100 -11.26 -18.74 -46.53
C ASP A 100 -12.66 -19.08 -45.99
N ILE A 101 -13.12 -18.43 -44.88
CA ILE A 101 -14.49 -18.58 -44.35
C ILE A 101 -15.52 -17.99 -45.34
N ARG A 102 -15.27 -16.76 -45.80
CA ARG A 102 -16.13 -16.07 -46.78
C ARG A 102 -16.23 -16.86 -48.09
N GLY A 103 -15.08 -17.31 -48.63
CA GLY A 103 -15.00 -18.10 -49.85
C GLY A 103 -15.73 -19.45 -49.76
N PHE A 104 -15.63 -20.12 -48.61
CA PHE A 104 -16.33 -21.36 -48.32
C PHE A 104 -17.87 -21.17 -48.33
N LEU A 105 -18.38 -20.12 -47.68
CA LEU A 105 -19.82 -19.85 -47.65
C LEU A 105 -20.36 -19.45 -49.04
N ARG A 106 -19.59 -18.70 -49.83
CA ARG A 106 -19.93 -18.35 -51.22
C ARG A 106 -19.95 -19.57 -52.13
N ALA A 107 -19.00 -20.49 -51.97
CA ALA A 107 -18.88 -21.70 -52.77
C ALA A 107 -19.89 -22.80 -52.41
N ASN A 108 -20.89 -22.48 -51.59
CA ASN A 108 -21.88 -23.42 -51.09
C ASN A 108 -21.28 -24.62 -50.37
N ALA A 109 -20.27 -24.35 -49.52
CA ALA A 109 -19.56 -25.29 -48.66
C ALA A 109 -18.61 -26.29 -49.39
N ASN A 110 -18.16 -25.98 -50.60
CA ASN A 110 -17.07 -26.71 -51.23
C ASN A 110 -15.74 -26.32 -50.55
N GLY A 111 -14.89 -27.31 -50.24
CA GLY A 111 -13.58 -27.10 -49.61
C GLY A 111 -13.60 -27.12 -48.06
N ARG A 112 -14.54 -27.87 -47.50
CA ARG A 112 -14.71 -28.02 -46.02
C ARG A 112 -13.43 -28.45 -45.31
N GLU A 113 -12.69 -29.44 -45.87
CA GLU A 113 -11.44 -29.90 -45.25
C GLU A 113 -10.38 -28.79 -45.17
N ARG A 114 -10.30 -27.92 -46.18
CA ARG A 114 -9.38 -26.77 -46.17
C ARG A 114 -9.77 -25.76 -45.10
N LEU A 115 -11.08 -25.46 -44.97
CA LEU A 115 -11.55 -24.56 -43.94
C LEU A 115 -11.32 -25.13 -42.54
N GLU A 116 -11.65 -26.40 -42.30
CA GLU A 116 -11.42 -27.05 -41.00
C GLU A 116 -9.94 -27.06 -40.63
N ALA A 117 -9.03 -27.32 -41.58
CA ALA A 117 -7.58 -27.20 -41.34
C ALA A 117 -7.17 -25.78 -40.94
N ARG A 118 -7.77 -24.74 -41.56
CA ARG A 118 -7.57 -23.33 -41.22
C ARG A 118 -8.07 -23.00 -39.81
N LEU A 119 -9.25 -23.43 -39.45
CA LEU A 119 -9.84 -23.24 -38.13
C LEU A 119 -9.07 -24.01 -37.06
N HIS A 120 -8.58 -25.21 -37.34
CA HIS A 120 -7.68 -25.95 -36.45
C HIS A 120 -6.38 -25.18 -36.18
N GLU A 121 -5.82 -24.52 -37.20
CA GLU A 121 -4.63 -23.69 -37.00
C GLU A 121 -4.93 -22.46 -36.13
N TYR A 122 -6.14 -21.91 -36.24
CA TYR A 122 -6.60 -20.81 -35.36
C TYR A 122 -6.64 -21.26 -33.90
N ILE A 123 -7.35 -22.36 -33.55
CA ILE A 123 -7.42 -22.86 -32.17
C ILE A 123 -6.03 -23.18 -31.60
N ARG A 124 -5.07 -23.66 -32.45
CA ARG A 124 -3.70 -23.89 -32.00
C ARG A 124 -2.98 -22.62 -31.57
N LYS A 125 -3.38 -21.46 -32.08
CA LYS A 125 -2.81 -20.16 -31.69
C LYS A 125 -3.58 -19.54 -30.54
N TYR A 126 -4.90 -19.55 -30.61
CA TYR A 126 -5.83 -19.02 -29.61
C TYR A 126 -6.48 -20.19 -28.87
N SER A 127 -5.72 -20.79 -27.98
CA SER A 127 -6.13 -22.02 -27.25
C SER A 127 -7.22 -21.76 -26.19
N VAL A 128 -7.64 -20.52 -26.00
CA VAL A 128 -8.79 -20.12 -25.20
C VAL A 128 -10.13 -20.56 -25.79
N TYR A 129 -10.16 -20.95 -27.07
CA TYR A 129 -11.34 -21.50 -27.72
C TYR A 129 -11.27 -23.01 -27.78
N ASP A 130 -12.38 -23.66 -27.52
CA ASP A 130 -12.51 -25.14 -27.61
C ASP A 130 -13.39 -25.60 -28.75
N ALA A 131 -14.25 -24.73 -29.29
CA ALA A 131 -15.03 -25.02 -30.47
C ALA A 131 -15.23 -23.77 -31.35
N ILE A 132 -15.32 -23.98 -32.64
CA ILE A 132 -15.68 -22.95 -33.63
C ILE A 132 -16.77 -23.54 -34.56
N PHE A 133 -17.80 -22.72 -34.82
CA PHE A 133 -18.88 -23.06 -35.72
C PHE A 133 -19.01 -22.00 -36.81
N VAL A 134 -19.23 -22.43 -38.02
CA VAL A 134 -19.61 -21.58 -39.15
C VAL A 134 -21.02 -21.98 -39.57
N LEU A 135 -21.98 -21.08 -39.39
CA LEU A 135 -23.39 -21.28 -39.70
C LEU A 135 -23.75 -20.55 -41.01
N ASP A 136 -24.66 -21.12 -41.79
CA ASP A 136 -25.26 -20.38 -42.89
C ASP A 136 -26.43 -19.51 -42.41
N LEU A 137 -27.08 -18.79 -43.34
CA LEU A 137 -28.21 -17.91 -43.03
C LEU A 137 -29.49 -18.65 -42.54
N ARG A 138 -29.52 -20.00 -42.68
CA ARG A 138 -30.61 -20.85 -42.16
C ARG A 138 -30.27 -21.39 -40.76
N GLY A 139 -29.05 -21.18 -40.31
CA GLY A 139 -28.56 -21.67 -39.02
C GLY A 139 -28.02 -23.11 -39.12
N GLU A 140 -27.88 -23.65 -40.34
CA GLU A 140 -27.23 -24.97 -40.52
C GLU A 140 -25.72 -24.85 -40.26
N VAL A 141 -25.18 -25.78 -39.49
CA VAL A 141 -23.72 -25.86 -39.23
C VAL A 141 -23.03 -26.35 -40.52
N ARG A 142 -22.32 -25.47 -41.19
CA ARG A 142 -21.59 -25.78 -42.45
C ARG A 142 -20.18 -26.31 -42.20
N ALA A 143 -19.54 -25.83 -41.14
CA ALA A 143 -18.26 -26.34 -40.64
C ALA A 143 -18.22 -26.20 -39.12
N ALA A 144 -17.59 -27.17 -38.46
CA ALA A 144 -17.37 -27.13 -37.02
C ALA A 144 -16.10 -27.85 -36.63
N ILE A 145 -15.41 -27.34 -35.62
CA ILE A 145 -14.25 -27.98 -35.00
C ILE A 145 -14.38 -27.98 -33.47
N GLY A 146 -13.71 -28.94 -32.82
CA GLY A 146 -13.75 -29.03 -31.34
C GLY A 146 -15.02 -29.66 -30.77
N VAL A 147 -15.91 -30.21 -31.62
CA VAL A 147 -17.19 -30.84 -31.21
C VAL A 147 -17.34 -32.23 -31.84
N SER A 148 -18.20 -33.04 -31.20
CA SER A 148 -18.61 -34.32 -31.72
C SER A 148 -19.47 -34.16 -33.01
N PRO A 149 -19.37 -35.03 -34.00
CA PRO A 149 -20.14 -34.94 -35.25
C PRO A 149 -21.67 -34.98 -35.06
N GLU A 150 -22.16 -35.40 -33.91
CA GLU A 150 -23.58 -35.48 -33.56
C GLU A 150 -24.19 -34.13 -33.15
N SER A 151 -23.39 -33.10 -32.92
CA SER A 151 -23.82 -31.75 -32.52
C SER A 151 -24.05 -30.88 -33.78
N THR A 152 -25.09 -31.18 -34.52
CA THR A 152 -25.41 -30.49 -35.81
C THR A 152 -26.60 -29.53 -35.71
N ALA A 153 -27.25 -29.41 -34.56
CA ALA A 153 -28.39 -28.51 -34.40
C ALA A 153 -27.91 -27.06 -34.25
N GLY A 154 -28.35 -26.17 -35.13
CA GLY A 154 -28.13 -24.73 -34.98
C GLY A 154 -28.85 -24.15 -33.76
N ASP A 155 -28.46 -22.98 -33.33
CA ASP A 155 -29.18 -22.19 -32.29
C ASP A 155 -29.91 -21.03 -32.97
N PRO A 156 -31.25 -21.14 -33.17
CA PRO A 156 -32.01 -20.11 -33.88
C PRO A 156 -32.00 -18.75 -33.16
N SER A 157 -32.01 -18.78 -31.86
CA SER A 157 -32.00 -17.54 -31.03
C SER A 157 -30.67 -16.81 -31.13
N LEU A 158 -29.56 -17.52 -31.07
CA LEU A 158 -28.22 -16.95 -31.22
C LEU A 158 -28.01 -16.47 -32.68
N LEU A 159 -28.50 -17.21 -33.68
CA LEU A 159 -28.44 -16.81 -35.08
C LEU A 159 -29.17 -15.51 -35.34
N GLU A 160 -30.43 -15.37 -34.89
CA GLU A 160 -31.24 -14.17 -35.08
C GLU A 160 -30.57 -12.94 -34.44
N ARG A 161 -30.10 -13.08 -33.21
CA ARG A 161 -29.37 -12.03 -32.50
C ARG A 161 -28.09 -11.63 -33.24
N ALA A 162 -27.32 -12.59 -33.69
CA ALA A 162 -26.03 -12.33 -34.38
C ALA A 162 -26.24 -11.68 -35.74
N LEU A 163 -27.29 -12.04 -36.49
CA LEU A 163 -27.63 -11.40 -37.76
C LEU A 163 -28.13 -9.97 -37.61
N ALA A 164 -28.83 -9.69 -36.52
CA ALA A 164 -29.39 -8.36 -36.22
C ALA A 164 -28.37 -7.40 -35.57
N ALA A 165 -27.36 -7.91 -34.91
CA ALA A 165 -26.37 -7.10 -34.21
C ALA A 165 -25.42 -6.36 -35.18
N PRO A 166 -25.10 -5.11 -34.93
CA PRO A 166 -24.11 -4.37 -35.74
C PRO A 166 -22.68 -4.82 -35.50
N GLY A 167 -22.43 -5.51 -34.39
CA GLY A 167 -21.12 -6.00 -33.97
C GLY A 167 -21.16 -7.50 -33.70
N TYR A 168 -20.76 -7.89 -32.51
CA TYR A 168 -20.82 -9.26 -31.99
C TYR A 168 -21.96 -9.43 -30.98
N VAL A 169 -22.30 -10.71 -30.71
CA VAL A 169 -23.20 -11.12 -29.64
C VAL A 169 -22.44 -12.00 -28.67
N GLU A 170 -22.56 -11.68 -27.41
CA GLU A 170 -22.06 -12.50 -26.31
C GLU A 170 -23.22 -13.28 -25.68
N HIS A 171 -23.07 -14.58 -25.53
CA HIS A 171 -24.07 -15.46 -24.94
C HIS A 171 -23.45 -16.35 -23.89
N PHE A 172 -23.93 -16.24 -22.66
CA PHE A 172 -23.56 -17.13 -21.57
C PHE A 172 -24.77 -17.89 -21.07
N GLY A 173 -24.72 -19.21 -21.17
CA GLY A 173 -25.85 -20.08 -20.76
C GLY A 173 -25.91 -21.36 -21.59
N ARG A 174 -27.09 -21.98 -21.60
CA ARG A 174 -27.34 -23.15 -22.46
C ARG A 174 -27.33 -22.72 -23.93
N CYS A 175 -26.58 -23.43 -24.76
CA CYS A 175 -26.47 -23.17 -26.18
C CYS A 175 -26.75 -24.46 -26.97
N ALA A 176 -27.62 -24.39 -27.95
CA ALA A 176 -27.99 -25.56 -28.75
C ALA A 176 -26.81 -26.11 -29.58
N LEU A 177 -25.80 -25.28 -29.89
CA LEU A 177 -24.56 -25.70 -30.53
C LEU A 177 -23.71 -26.63 -29.65
N LEU A 178 -23.90 -26.60 -28.32
CA LEU A 178 -23.16 -27.35 -27.33
C LEU A 178 -24.11 -28.02 -26.33
N PRO A 179 -24.95 -28.96 -26.77
CA PRO A 179 -26.03 -29.53 -25.97
C PRO A 179 -25.56 -30.31 -24.74
N GLU A 180 -24.32 -30.79 -24.75
CA GLU A 180 -23.71 -31.53 -23.64
C GLU A 180 -23.31 -30.63 -22.47
N ARG A 181 -23.29 -29.30 -22.67
CA ARG A 181 -22.90 -28.34 -21.66
C ARG A 181 -24.12 -27.68 -21.04
N GLU A 182 -24.15 -27.63 -19.72
CA GLU A 182 -25.19 -26.89 -19.00
C GLU A 182 -25.08 -25.39 -19.26
N ARG A 183 -23.87 -24.92 -19.55
CA ARG A 183 -23.57 -23.51 -19.88
C ARG A 183 -22.34 -23.44 -20.78
N ALA A 184 -22.35 -22.49 -21.68
CA ALA A 184 -21.25 -22.15 -22.57
C ALA A 184 -21.17 -20.64 -22.73
N LEU A 185 -19.97 -20.11 -22.86
CA LEU A 185 -19.74 -18.71 -23.26
C LEU A 185 -19.42 -18.72 -24.74
N VAL A 186 -20.31 -18.16 -25.54
CA VAL A 186 -20.21 -18.16 -27.01
C VAL A 186 -20.22 -16.73 -27.52
N TYR A 187 -19.19 -16.38 -28.31
CA TYR A 187 -19.14 -15.14 -29.08
C TYR A 187 -19.62 -15.43 -30.50
N ALA A 188 -20.61 -14.69 -30.98
CA ALA A 188 -21.18 -14.88 -32.30
C ALA A 188 -21.14 -13.57 -33.09
N ARG A 189 -20.74 -13.65 -34.38
CA ARG A 189 -20.71 -12.49 -35.26
C ARG A 189 -21.16 -12.87 -36.68
N ARG A 190 -21.91 -11.94 -37.30
CA ARG A 190 -22.30 -12.03 -38.68
C ARG A 190 -21.06 -12.00 -39.61
N ILE A 191 -21.03 -12.89 -40.59
CA ILE A 191 -20.04 -12.91 -41.64
C ILE A 191 -20.62 -12.18 -42.84
N ASP A 192 -20.00 -11.09 -43.24
CA ASP A 192 -20.44 -10.29 -44.39
C ASP A 192 -19.50 -10.52 -45.59
N ASP A 193 -20.10 -10.45 -46.78
CA ASP A 193 -19.36 -10.35 -48.04
C ASP A 193 -18.69 -8.98 -48.18
N THR A 194 -17.80 -8.84 -49.17
CA THR A 194 -17.16 -7.56 -49.51
C THR A 194 -18.17 -6.43 -49.80
N ASP A 195 -19.37 -6.79 -50.23
CA ASP A 195 -20.48 -5.87 -50.54
C ASP A 195 -21.40 -5.63 -49.31
N GLY A 196 -21.04 -6.13 -48.10
CA GLY A 196 -21.82 -6.00 -46.86
C GLY A 196 -23.06 -6.91 -46.79
N ARG A 197 -23.20 -7.87 -47.72
CA ARG A 197 -24.27 -8.86 -47.69
C ARG A 197 -23.93 -9.99 -46.72
N ALA A 198 -24.85 -10.33 -45.82
CA ALA A 198 -24.68 -11.42 -44.89
C ALA A 198 -24.51 -12.76 -45.63
N LEU A 199 -23.50 -13.53 -45.25
CA LEU A 199 -23.22 -14.88 -45.73
C LEU A 199 -23.56 -15.96 -44.72
N GLY A 200 -23.42 -15.65 -43.39
CA GLY A 200 -23.65 -16.59 -42.34
C GLY A 200 -23.24 -15.99 -40.97
N VAL A 201 -23.00 -16.84 -40.00
CA VAL A 201 -22.58 -16.45 -38.61
C VAL A 201 -21.39 -17.31 -38.18
N LEU A 202 -20.37 -16.68 -37.65
CA LEU A 202 -19.25 -17.31 -36.94
C LEU A 202 -19.57 -17.37 -35.46
N CYS A 203 -19.37 -18.54 -34.82
CA CYS A 203 -19.48 -18.69 -33.36
C CYS A 203 -18.19 -19.28 -32.80
N LEU A 204 -17.67 -18.66 -31.74
CA LEU A 204 -16.49 -19.07 -30.99
C LEU A 204 -16.90 -19.46 -29.56
N SER A 205 -16.63 -20.70 -29.17
CA SER A 205 -16.85 -21.16 -27.80
C SER A 205 -15.60 -20.97 -26.97
N PHE A 206 -15.73 -20.21 -25.90
CA PHE A 206 -14.64 -19.88 -24.95
C PHE A 206 -14.50 -20.94 -23.87
N ARG A 207 -13.29 -21.32 -23.50
CA ARG A 207 -12.98 -22.26 -22.40
C ARG A 207 -13.19 -21.65 -21.04
N PHE A 208 -14.42 -21.26 -20.73
CA PHE A 208 -14.75 -20.49 -19.53
C PHE A 208 -14.30 -21.16 -18.22
N ASP A 209 -14.63 -22.45 -18.05
CA ASP A 209 -14.36 -23.15 -16.79
C ASP A 209 -12.84 -23.34 -16.57
N ASP A 210 -12.08 -23.65 -17.64
CA ASP A 210 -10.63 -23.79 -17.59
C ASP A 210 -9.95 -22.46 -17.26
N GLU A 211 -10.42 -21.38 -17.87
CA GLU A 211 -9.89 -20.03 -17.63
C GLU A 211 -10.15 -19.59 -16.20
N MET A 212 -11.37 -19.79 -15.68
CA MET A 212 -11.70 -19.48 -14.30
C MET A 212 -10.85 -20.29 -13.32
N ALA A 213 -10.65 -21.58 -13.58
CA ALA A 213 -9.76 -22.41 -12.76
C ALA A 213 -8.31 -21.90 -12.79
N GLY A 214 -7.84 -21.38 -13.93
CA GLY A 214 -6.54 -20.74 -14.09
C GLY A 214 -6.43 -19.47 -13.23
N ILE A 215 -7.40 -18.57 -13.36
CA ILE A 215 -7.46 -17.31 -12.60
C ILE A 215 -7.49 -17.57 -11.09
N PHE A 216 -8.36 -18.45 -10.63
CA PHE A 216 -8.43 -18.78 -9.20
C PHE A 216 -7.11 -19.38 -8.67
N ARG A 217 -6.42 -20.19 -9.46
CA ARG A 217 -5.11 -20.77 -9.10
C ARG A 217 -4.05 -19.69 -8.94
N THR A 218 -4.04 -18.69 -9.80
CA THR A 218 -3.08 -17.57 -9.75
C THR A 218 -3.25 -16.76 -8.46
N PHE A 219 -4.48 -16.54 -7.99
CA PHE A 219 -4.76 -15.73 -6.81
C PHE A 219 -4.83 -16.53 -5.50
N ARG A 220 -4.75 -17.85 -5.54
CA ARG A 220 -4.75 -18.70 -4.35
C ARG A 220 -3.40 -18.60 -3.63
N ARG A 221 -3.44 -18.37 -2.31
CA ARG A 221 -2.24 -18.42 -1.46
C ARG A 221 -2.04 -19.83 -0.88
N PRO A 222 -0.78 -20.27 -0.61
CA PRO A 222 -0.53 -21.50 0.14
C PRO A 222 -1.25 -21.46 1.50
N ARG A 223 -1.91 -22.57 1.87
CA ARG A 223 -2.68 -22.70 3.12
C ARG A 223 -3.89 -21.75 3.27
N ASP A 224 -4.27 -21.06 2.21
CA ASP A 224 -5.43 -20.17 2.19
C ASP A 224 -6.73 -20.98 2.18
N ARG A 225 -7.67 -20.61 3.04
CA ARG A 225 -9.02 -21.17 3.08
C ARG A 225 -10.04 -20.23 2.42
N ALA A 226 -9.57 -19.26 1.68
CA ALA A 226 -10.41 -18.36 0.92
C ALA A 226 -11.08 -19.10 -0.24
N VAL A 227 -12.37 -18.92 -0.37
CA VAL A 227 -13.15 -19.34 -1.54
C VAL A 227 -13.36 -18.12 -2.41
N MET A 228 -12.93 -18.23 -3.67
CA MET A 228 -13.11 -17.20 -4.69
C MET A 228 -14.22 -17.63 -5.63
N LEU A 229 -15.12 -16.72 -5.93
CA LEU A 229 -16.28 -16.95 -6.77
C LEU A 229 -16.37 -15.87 -7.85
N LEU A 230 -16.95 -16.21 -8.97
CA LEU A 230 -17.50 -15.27 -9.93
C LEU A 230 -19.01 -15.36 -9.86
N LEU A 231 -19.67 -14.23 -9.70
CA LEU A 231 -21.13 -14.14 -9.62
C LEU A 231 -21.67 -13.45 -10.87
N ASP A 232 -22.87 -13.84 -11.31
CA ASP A 232 -23.60 -13.09 -12.34
C ASP A 232 -24.25 -11.81 -11.76
N ALA A 233 -24.98 -11.08 -12.61
CA ALA A 233 -25.67 -9.85 -12.21
C ALA A 233 -26.73 -10.07 -11.12
N ASP A 234 -27.33 -11.27 -11.06
CA ASP A 234 -28.35 -11.65 -10.08
C ASP A 234 -27.73 -12.20 -8.77
N GLY A 235 -26.43 -12.43 -8.75
CA GLY A 235 -25.68 -12.91 -7.59
C GLY A 235 -25.53 -14.43 -7.53
N HIS A 236 -25.88 -15.15 -8.60
CA HIS A 236 -25.67 -16.60 -8.65
C HIS A 236 -24.21 -16.92 -8.96
N VAL A 237 -23.68 -17.94 -8.34
CA VAL A 237 -22.33 -18.43 -8.57
C VAL A 237 -22.23 -19.03 -9.97
N ILE A 238 -21.43 -18.41 -10.83
CA ILE A 238 -21.13 -18.91 -12.17
C ILE A 238 -19.76 -19.56 -12.28
N ALA A 239 -18.85 -19.29 -11.32
CA ALA A 239 -17.59 -20.04 -11.17
C ALA A 239 -17.18 -20.08 -9.69
N SER A 240 -16.57 -21.17 -9.26
CA SER A 240 -16.14 -21.38 -7.88
C SER A 240 -14.74 -21.98 -7.83
N SER A 241 -13.87 -21.48 -6.93
CA SER A 241 -12.57 -22.09 -6.66
C SER A 241 -12.66 -23.37 -5.81
N ASP A 242 -13.85 -23.62 -5.23
CA ASP A 242 -14.18 -24.81 -4.45
C ASP A 242 -15.66 -25.19 -4.70
N PRO A 243 -15.96 -25.82 -5.84
CA PRO A 243 -17.33 -26.13 -6.24
C PRO A 243 -18.01 -27.19 -5.36
N ASP A 244 -17.24 -28.01 -4.66
CA ASP A 244 -17.75 -28.98 -3.70
C ASP A 244 -18.32 -28.31 -2.46
N HIS A 245 -17.73 -27.18 -2.06
CA HIS A 245 -18.16 -26.40 -0.92
C HIS A 245 -19.22 -25.33 -1.29
N VAL A 246 -18.95 -24.57 -2.37
CA VAL A 246 -19.88 -23.55 -2.91
C VAL A 246 -20.27 -23.93 -4.32
N PRO A 247 -21.36 -24.68 -4.51
CA PRO A 247 -21.82 -25.15 -5.80
C PRO A 247 -22.29 -24.01 -6.71
N LEU A 248 -22.20 -24.26 -8.00
CA LEU A 248 -22.72 -23.35 -9.05
C LEU A 248 -24.22 -23.14 -8.91
N GLY A 249 -24.69 -21.94 -9.27
CA GLY A 249 -26.10 -21.55 -9.20
C GLY A 249 -26.58 -21.18 -7.79
N ARG A 250 -25.74 -21.34 -6.74
CA ARG A 250 -26.06 -20.84 -5.40
C ARG A 250 -25.85 -19.34 -5.32
N THR A 251 -26.56 -18.70 -4.40
CA THR A 251 -26.39 -17.28 -4.07
C THR A 251 -25.85 -17.20 -2.64
N PRO A 252 -24.62 -16.66 -2.44
CA PRO A 252 -24.14 -16.35 -1.11
C PRO A 252 -24.98 -15.22 -0.52
N GLU A 253 -25.79 -15.51 0.52
CA GLU A 253 -26.69 -14.52 1.13
C GLU A 253 -25.90 -13.44 1.86
N GLY A 254 -26.32 -12.18 1.70
CA GLY A 254 -25.79 -11.02 2.45
C GLY A 254 -24.49 -10.41 1.94
N ALA A 255 -23.89 -10.94 0.89
CA ALA A 255 -22.63 -10.42 0.36
C ALA A 255 -22.85 -9.27 -0.64
N THR A 256 -23.14 -8.08 -0.13
CA THR A 256 -23.27 -6.88 -0.95
C THR A 256 -22.24 -5.83 -0.53
N GLY A 257 -21.21 -5.62 -1.37
CA GLY A 257 -20.29 -4.51 -1.27
C GLY A 257 -18.83 -4.87 -1.00
N ALA A 258 -17.97 -3.87 -1.25
CA ALA A 258 -16.52 -3.98 -1.15
C ALA A 258 -15.99 -3.83 0.29
N ASP A 259 -16.81 -3.34 1.22
CA ASP A 259 -16.39 -2.99 2.59
C ASP A 259 -16.32 -4.20 3.54
N GLY A 260 -16.64 -5.38 3.03
CA GLY A 260 -16.64 -6.62 3.80
C GLY A 260 -17.88 -6.77 4.68
N ALA A 261 -18.47 -7.96 4.64
CA ALA A 261 -19.61 -8.32 5.47
C ALA A 261 -19.38 -9.65 6.15
N LEU A 262 -20.00 -9.84 7.31
CA LEU A 262 -20.10 -11.15 7.94
C LEU A 262 -21.33 -11.84 7.36
N ILE A 263 -21.15 -13.02 6.78
CA ILE A 263 -22.23 -13.82 6.18
C ILE A 263 -22.24 -15.22 6.80
N ASP A 264 -23.40 -15.84 6.87
CA ASP A 264 -23.53 -17.28 7.16
C ASP A 264 -23.66 -18.06 5.85
N PHE A 265 -22.81 -19.07 5.67
CA PHE A 265 -22.92 -19.99 4.54
C PHE A 265 -22.71 -21.41 5.02
N GLY A 266 -23.74 -22.25 4.84
CA GLY A 266 -23.70 -23.66 5.26
C GLY A 266 -23.54 -23.84 6.77
N GLY A 267 -24.05 -22.92 7.60
CA GLY A 267 -23.97 -22.95 9.06
C GLY A 267 -22.59 -22.56 9.62
N ARG A 268 -21.80 -21.83 8.83
CA ARG A 268 -20.49 -21.31 9.22
C ARG A 268 -20.38 -19.83 8.86
N GLU A 269 -19.79 -19.03 9.75
CA GLU A 269 -19.58 -17.61 9.54
C GLU A 269 -18.37 -17.36 8.64
N TYR A 270 -18.54 -16.46 7.67
CA TYR A 270 -17.50 -15.99 6.74
C TYR A 270 -17.44 -14.48 6.75
N ILE A 271 -16.23 -13.96 6.62
CA ILE A 271 -16.01 -12.58 6.14
C ILE A 271 -16.02 -12.65 4.62
N ALA A 272 -16.84 -11.83 3.96
CA ALA A 272 -17.00 -11.83 2.51
C ALA A 272 -16.92 -10.43 1.92
N CYS A 273 -16.34 -10.32 0.71
CA CYS A 273 -16.28 -9.09 -0.08
C CYS A 273 -16.75 -9.37 -1.50
N THR A 274 -17.55 -8.45 -2.07
CA THR A 274 -18.00 -8.49 -3.46
C THR A 274 -17.58 -7.22 -4.17
N CYS A 275 -16.97 -7.35 -5.35
CA CYS A 275 -16.53 -6.22 -6.18
C CYS A 275 -17.15 -6.33 -7.58
N GLU A 276 -17.57 -5.18 -8.12
CA GLU A 276 -17.99 -5.03 -9.50
C GLU A 276 -16.78 -4.85 -10.41
N ALA A 277 -16.90 -5.22 -11.68
CA ALA A 277 -15.85 -4.97 -12.66
C ALA A 277 -15.66 -3.48 -12.89
N THR A 278 -14.40 -3.04 -12.99
CA THR A 278 -14.07 -1.66 -13.36
C THR A 278 -14.25 -1.40 -14.86
N GLY A 279 -14.35 -2.46 -15.65
CA GLY A 279 -14.37 -2.41 -17.12
C GLY A 279 -12.96 -2.28 -17.71
N TYR A 280 -12.87 -2.44 -19.02
CA TYR A 280 -11.61 -2.29 -19.76
C TYR A 280 -11.87 -1.67 -21.15
N GLN A 281 -11.18 -0.59 -21.48
CA GLN A 281 -11.30 0.13 -22.77
C GLN A 281 -12.76 0.36 -23.25
N GLY A 282 -13.65 0.69 -22.34
CA GLY A 282 -15.08 0.92 -22.63
C GLY A 282 -15.95 -0.35 -22.64
N TYR A 283 -15.37 -1.53 -22.45
CA TYR A 283 -16.11 -2.77 -22.28
C TYR A 283 -16.35 -3.01 -20.78
N ALA A 284 -17.62 -3.04 -20.38
CA ALA A 284 -18.01 -3.22 -18.98
C ALA A 284 -18.12 -4.70 -18.55
N GLY A 285 -18.01 -5.63 -19.51
CA GLY A 285 -18.26 -7.04 -19.27
C GLY A 285 -19.76 -7.37 -19.17
N PRO A 286 -20.11 -8.65 -18.90
CA PRO A 286 -21.48 -9.11 -18.78
C PRO A 286 -22.20 -8.72 -17.47
N GLY A 287 -21.65 -7.77 -16.68
CA GLY A 287 -22.19 -7.41 -15.37
C GLY A 287 -21.82 -8.39 -14.25
N TRP A 288 -20.76 -9.16 -14.45
CA TRP A 288 -20.30 -10.12 -13.46
C TRP A 288 -19.55 -9.44 -12.31
N ARG A 289 -19.56 -10.12 -11.14
CA ARG A 289 -18.94 -9.63 -9.91
C ARG A 289 -17.96 -10.65 -9.34
N GLY A 290 -16.81 -10.16 -8.90
CA GLY A 290 -15.86 -10.97 -8.16
C GLY A 290 -16.26 -11.04 -6.69
N HIS A 291 -16.21 -12.23 -6.09
CA HIS A 291 -16.55 -12.46 -4.71
C HIS A 291 -15.49 -13.34 -4.04
N VAL A 292 -15.09 -12.94 -2.83
CA VAL A 292 -14.17 -13.72 -2.00
C VAL A 292 -14.76 -13.85 -0.60
N MET A 293 -14.76 -15.07 -0.07
CA MET A 293 -15.17 -15.35 1.30
C MET A 293 -14.13 -16.19 2.04
N VAL A 294 -13.88 -15.84 3.31
CA VAL A 294 -12.93 -16.54 4.19
C VAL A 294 -13.62 -16.90 5.50
N PRO A 295 -13.50 -18.14 6.01
CA PRO A 295 -14.07 -18.50 7.30
C PRO A 295 -13.57 -17.57 8.40
N ALA A 296 -14.47 -16.95 9.19
CA ALA A 296 -14.14 -15.95 10.21
C ALA A 296 -13.09 -16.46 11.20
N GLU A 297 -13.15 -17.72 11.59
CA GLU A 297 -12.18 -18.37 12.49
C GLU A 297 -10.76 -18.52 11.89
N SER A 298 -10.63 -18.55 10.56
CA SER A 298 -9.35 -18.68 9.85
C SER A 298 -8.81 -17.34 9.35
N ALA A 299 -9.67 -16.34 9.19
CA ALA A 299 -9.33 -15.03 8.67
C ALA A 299 -8.22 -14.32 9.48
N PHE A 300 -8.17 -14.61 10.80
CA PHE A 300 -7.23 -13.99 11.74
C PHE A 300 -6.08 -14.93 12.17
N ARG A 301 -5.90 -16.06 11.50
CA ARG A 301 -4.79 -17.00 11.75
C ARG A 301 -3.62 -16.68 10.84
N GLU A 302 -2.95 -15.57 11.04
CA GLU A 302 -1.72 -15.29 10.31
C GLU A 302 -0.49 -15.85 11.05
N GLU A 303 0.42 -16.42 10.26
CA GLU A 303 1.82 -16.58 10.63
C GLU A 303 2.45 -15.20 10.71
N ALA A 304 2.95 -14.81 11.88
CA ALA A 304 3.84 -13.70 12.02
C ALA A 304 5.09 -13.99 11.18
N VAL A 305 5.17 -13.46 9.98
CA VAL A 305 6.44 -13.36 9.27
C VAL A 305 7.23 -12.34 10.07
N ALA A 306 8.14 -12.84 10.90
CA ALA A 306 9.07 -12.02 11.63
C ALA A 306 9.87 -11.20 10.61
N LEU A 307 9.67 -9.91 10.59
CA LEU A 307 10.53 -8.95 9.93
C LEU A 307 11.85 -8.94 10.70
N GLN A 308 12.73 -9.90 10.41
CA GLN A 308 14.07 -9.93 10.95
C GLN A 308 14.84 -8.75 10.36
N GLY A 309 15.08 -7.73 11.16
CA GLY A 309 15.96 -6.63 10.81
C GLY A 309 15.33 -5.23 10.76
N ALA A 310 14.03 -5.07 10.91
CA ALA A 310 13.42 -3.74 10.94
C ALA A 310 13.42 -3.16 12.38
N GLY A 311 14.59 -2.84 12.89
CA GLY A 311 14.77 -1.97 14.05
C GLY A 311 14.49 -0.50 13.77
N ALA A 312 13.72 -0.22 12.73
CA ALA A 312 13.30 1.13 12.40
C ALA A 312 11.93 1.38 13.04
N ARG A 313 11.91 2.13 14.12
CA ARG A 313 10.69 2.76 14.64
C ARG A 313 9.98 3.43 13.46
N SER A 314 8.78 2.97 13.13
CA SER A 314 8.02 3.47 11.98
C SER A 314 7.34 4.79 12.35
N SER A 315 8.10 5.87 12.43
CA SER A 315 7.57 7.24 12.55
C SER A 315 6.97 7.78 11.24
N GLY A 316 6.81 6.93 10.22
CA GLY A 316 6.41 7.36 8.88
C GLY A 316 5.01 6.97 8.41
N LEU A 317 4.26 6.20 9.18
CA LEU A 317 2.87 5.92 8.83
C LEU A 317 1.97 6.92 9.55
N ASN A 318 1.58 7.97 8.85
CA ASN A 318 0.58 8.96 9.31
C ASN A 318 -0.80 8.30 9.43
N CYS A 319 -0.97 7.46 10.43
CA CYS A 319 -2.28 7.15 10.95
C CYS A 319 -2.56 8.20 12.03
N SER A 320 -3.44 9.15 11.76
CA SER A 320 -3.79 10.22 12.72
C SER A 320 -4.24 9.64 14.08
N GLU A 321 -4.78 8.43 14.06
CA GLU A 321 -5.17 7.69 15.27
C GLU A 321 -3.95 7.23 16.09
N LEU A 322 -2.88 6.73 15.44
CA LEU A 322 -1.65 6.32 16.11
C LEU A 322 -0.99 7.50 16.84
N ALA A 323 -0.87 8.64 16.16
CA ALA A 323 -0.30 9.86 16.74
C ALA A 323 -1.14 10.37 17.93
N THR A 324 -2.46 10.26 17.84
CA THR A 324 -3.38 10.63 18.92
C THR A 324 -3.21 9.71 20.14
N ILE A 325 -3.15 8.39 19.93
CA ILE A 325 -2.94 7.41 21.00
C ILE A 325 -1.58 7.62 21.67
N GLU A 326 -0.53 7.86 20.89
CA GLU A 326 0.82 8.14 21.42
C GLU A 326 0.86 9.43 22.25
N ALA A 327 0.22 10.50 21.77
CA ALA A 327 0.09 11.76 22.50
C ALA A 327 -0.66 11.60 23.82
N GLN A 328 -1.76 10.83 23.82
CA GLN A 328 -2.54 10.56 25.03
C GLN A 328 -1.74 9.69 26.04
N ALA A 329 -1.02 8.69 25.56
CA ALA A 329 -0.15 7.87 26.40
C ALA A 329 0.95 8.71 27.07
N GLY A 330 1.54 9.66 26.33
CA GLY A 330 2.48 10.65 26.85
C GLY A 330 1.87 11.52 27.94
N ALA A 331 0.68 12.07 27.73
CA ALA A 331 -0.01 12.91 28.71
C ALA A 331 -0.34 12.15 30.01
N ILE A 332 -0.70 10.86 29.91
CA ILE A 332 -0.93 10.01 31.11
C ILE A 332 0.37 9.78 31.87
N LYS A 333 1.50 9.54 31.21
CA LYS A 333 2.82 9.42 31.81
C LYS A 333 3.17 10.69 32.58
N ASP A 334 3.02 11.86 31.96
CA ASP A 334 3.35 13.15 32.57
C ASP A 334 2.48 13.45 33.80
N ALA A 335 1.19 13.08 33.75
CA ALA A 335 0.29 13.19 34.87
C ALA A 335 0.71 12.29 36.05
N LEU A 336 1.13 11.05 35.75
CA LEU A 336 1.64 10.12 36.76
C LEU A 336 2.93 10.61 37.41
N ASN A 337 3.88 11.06 36.60
CA ASN A 337 5.15 11.59 37.09
C ASN A 337 4.90 12.76 38.06
N ARG A 338 3.96 13.67 37.74
CA ARG A 338 3.58 14.74 38.63
C ARG A 338 3.00 14.24 39.95
N VAL A 339 2.14 13.23 39.92
CA VAL A 339 1.55 12.66 41.16
C VAL A 339 2.64 12.06 42.05
N VAL A 340 3.56 11.29 41.49
CA VAL A 340 4.67 10.67 42.22
C VAL A 340 5.61 11.75 42.79
N TRP A 341 5.99 12.71 41.94
CA TRP A 341 6.90 13.79 42.33
C TRP A 341 6.30 14.69 43.45
N ASN A 342 5.03 15.10 43.30
CA ASN A 342 4.33 15.87 44.36
C ASN A 342 4.22 15.07 45.65
N GLY A 343 3.95 13.76 45.54
CA GLY A 343 3.92 12.87 46.71
C GLY A 343 5.29 12.77 47.41
N GLN A 344 6.38 12.72 46.63
CA GLN A 344 7.75 12.70 47.21
C GLN A 344 8.09 14.04 47.90
N VAL A 345 7.74 15.18 47.30
CA VAL A 345 7.91 16.51 47.90
C VAL A 345 7.17 16.58 49.23
N MET A 346 5.91 16.10 49.29
CA MET A 346 5.13 16.07 50.52
C MET A 346 5.71 15.16 51.64
N ALA A 347 6.32 14.04 51.19
CA ALA A 347 6.94 13.10 52.12
C ALA A 347 8.21 13.63 52.77
N GLY A 348 8.98 14.46 52.06
CA GLY A 348 10.21 15.09 52.54
C GLY A 348 10.04 16.06 53.68
N GLY A 349 8.87 16.71 53.81
CA GLY A 349 8.61 17.68 54.87
C GLY A 349 8.15 17.11 56.22
N ARG A 350 7.92 15.81 56.38
CA ARG A 350 7.31 15.21 57.57
C ARG A 350 8.11 14.03 58.13
N ARG A 351 8.64 14.15 59.37
CA ARG A 351 9.32 13.08 60.12
C ARG A 351 8.26 12.10 60.70
N GLY A 352 8.25 10.85 60.24
CA GLY A 352 7.57 9.74 60.91
C GLY A 352 6.80 8.74 60.03
N ASP A 353 6.00 9.15 59.08
CA ASP A 353 5.21 8.27 58.18
C ASP A 353 5.74 8.19 56.72
N SER A 354 6.89 8.82 56.48
CA SER A 354 7.48 8.99 55.11
C SER A 354 7.83 7.68 54.41
N LEU A 355 8.21 6.62 55.15
CA LEU A 355 8.58 5.34 54.55
C LEU A 355 7.41 4.59 53.88
N LYS A 356 6.22 4.68 54.50
CA LYS A 356 5.02 4.03 53.93
C LYS A 356 4.55 4.72 52.65
N LEU A 357 4.61 6.08 52.69
CA LEU A 357 4.24 6.91 51.54
C LEU A 357 5.26 6.72 50.40
N LYS A 358 6.58 6.70 50.69
CA LYS A 358 7.63 6.42 49.70
C LYS A 358 7.43 5.05 49.00
N SER A 359 7.14 3.99 49.76
CA SER A 359 6.87 2.65 49.18
C SER A 359 5.63 2.64 48.27
N MET A 360 4.58 3.37 48.62
CA MET A 360 3.38 3.46 47.80
C MET A 360 3.64 4.25 46.49
N LEU A 361 4.36 5.36 46.61
CA LEU A 361 4.75 6.16 45.41
C LEU A 361 5.62 5.39 44.48
N GLN A 362 6.51 4.55 45.00
CA GLN A 362 7.33 3.63 44.20
C GLN A 362 6.46 2.61 43.45
N GLN A 363 5.44 2.00 44.10
CA GLN A 363 4.50 1.10 43.40
C GLN A 363 3.70 1.82 42.31
N ILE A 364 3.33 3.08 42.51
CA ILE A 364 2.68 3.90 41.47
C ILE A 364 3.63 4.11 40.30
N SER A 365 4.90 4.46 40.55
CA SER A 365 5.94 4.66 39.53
C SER A 365 6.18 3.38 38.74
N GLU A 366 6.41 2.24 39.39
CA GLU A 366 6.59 0.94 38.77
C GLU A 366 5.39 0.52 37.89
N THR A 367 4.16 0.79 38.36
CA THR A 367 2.95 0.49 37.60
C THR A 367 2.85 1.40 36.37
N GLY A 368 3.23 2.66 36.50
CA GLY A 368 3.33 3.61 35.38
C GLY A 368 4.33 3.16 34.31
N GLU A 369 5.51 2.67 34.72
CA GLU A 369 6.53 2.12 33.82
C GLU A 369 6.04 0.86 33.09
N ARG A 370 5.40 -0.06 33.80
CA ARG A 370 4.79 -1.27 33.18
C ARG A 370 3.71 -0.89 32.17
N MET A 371 2.89 0.10 32.52
CA MET A 371 1.87 0.62 31.63
C MET A 371 2.48 1.18 30.34
N ARG A 372 3.51 2.03 30.46
CA ARG A 372 4.26 2.58 29.32
C ARG A 372 4.79 1.47 28.44
N ALA A 373 5.42 0.45 29.01
CA ALA A 373 5.96 -0.68 28.28
C ALA A 373 4.89 -1.46 27.51
N VAL A 374 3.70 -1.66 28.08
CA VAL A 374 2.58 -2.33 27.39
C VAL A 374 2.08 -1.48 26.21
N PHE A 375 1.88 -0.17 26.41
CA PHE A 375 1.48 0.72 25.33
C PHE A 375 2.50 0.79 24.19
N SER A 376 3.78 0.97 24.52
CA SER A 376 4.85 0.99 23.52
C SER A 376 4.90 -0.31 22.70
N ARG A 377 4.77 -1.48 23.36
CA ARG A 377 4.70 -2.76 22.64
C ARG A 377 3.45 -2.88 21.77
N ALA A 378 2.30 -2.41 22.26
CA ALA A 378 1.06 -2.47 21.50
C ALA A 378 1.07 -1.53 20.28
N LEU A 379 1.62 -0.32 20.42
CA LEU A 379 1.82 0.62 19.32
C LEU A 379 2.82 0.08 18.29
N ALA A 380 3.92 -0.52 18.74
CA ALA A 380 4.87 -1.19 17.86
C ALA A 380 4.21 -2.34 17.10
N ALA A 381 3.42 -3.18 17.77
CA ALA A 381 2.70 -4.27 17.13
C ALA A 381 1.65 -3.78 16.11
N LEU A 382 0.97 -2.67 16.38
CA LEU A 382 0.04 -2.05 15.45
C LEU A 382 0.78 -1.52 14.21
N SER A 383 1.87 -0.81 14.42
CA SER A 383 2.73 -0.31 13.35
C SER A 383 3.28 -1.42 12.47
N ASP A 384 3.80 -2.49 13.09
CA ASP A 384 4.29 -3.68 12.36
C ASP A 384 3.17 -4.36 11.56
N THR A 385 1.96 -4.39 12.10
CA THR A 385 0.79 -4.95 11.40
C THR A 385 0.46 -4.13 10.16
N ILE A 386 0.40 -2.81 10.27
CA ILE A 386 0.13 -1.89 9.15
C ILE A 386 1.23 -2.01 8.09
N MET A 387 2.50 -1.99 8.50
CA MET A 387 3.65 -2.10 7.60
C MET A 387 3.65 -3.44 6.85
N SER A 388 3.49 -4.54 7.57
CA SER A 388 3.43 -5.88 6.98
C SER A 388 2.26 -6.03 6.01
N SER A 389 1.09 -5.49 6.36
CA SER A 389 -0.09 -5.47 5.49
C SER A 389 0.20 -4.71 4.20
N THR A 390 0.70 -3.49 4.32
CA THR A 390 1.02 -2.64 3.15
C THR A 390 2.05 -3.30 2.24
N LEU A 391 3.12 -3.88 2.78
CA LEU A 391 4.13 -4.59 2.00
C LEU A 391 3.54 -5.80 1.25
N GLN A 392 2.66 -6.56 1.89
CA GLN A 392 1.97 -7.70 1.25
C GLN A 392 1.02 -7.24 0.14
N ASP A 393 0.34 -6.10 0.33
CA ASP A 393 -0.55 -5.54 -0.67
C ASP A 393 0.24 -5.03 -1.88
N LEU A 394 1.35 -4.34 -1.67
CA LEU A 394 2.24 -3.90 -2.77
C LEU A 394 2.81 -5.11 -3.53
N GLN A 395 3.19 -6.18 -2.84
CA GLN A 395 3.62 -7.43 -3.48
C GLN A 395 2.49 -8.09 -4.27
N PHE A 396 1.27 -8.09 -3.76
CA PHE A 396 0.11 -8.64 -4.48
C PHE A 396 -0.16 -7.85 -5.76
N VAL A 397 -0.17 -6.52 -5.66
CA VAL A 397 -0.39 -5.64 -6.83
C VAL A 397 0.72 -5.81 -7.87
N SER A 398 1.98 -5.92 -7.47
CA SER A 398 3.08 -6.16 -8.41
C SER A 398 2.92 -7.50 -9.15
N ARG A 399 2.45 -8.56 -8.48
CA ARG A 399 2.14 -9.83 -9.12
C ARG A 399 0.98 -9.72 -10.10
N LEU A 400 -0.09 -9.01 -9.73
CA LEU A 400 -1.24 -8.78 -10.59
C LEU A 400 -0.84 -7.99 -11.84
N MET A 401 -0.04 -6.93 -11.69
CA MET A 401 0.50 -6.16 -12.81
C MET A 401 1.30 -7.04 -13.76
N MET A 402 2.12 -7.94 -13.22
CA MET A 402 2.92 -8.84 -14.04
C MET A 402 2.07 -9.88 -14.77
N ASP A 403 1.04 -10.46 -14.13
CA ASP A 403 0.12 -11.41 -14.79
C ASP A 403 -0.63 -10.74 -15.95
N VAL A 404 -1.11 -9.50 -15.75
CA VAL A 404 -1.76 -8.72 -16.80
C VAL A 404 -0.80 -8.41 -17.96
N MET A 405 0.44 -8.06 -17.63
CA MET A 405 1.49 -7.80 -18.62
C MET A 405 1.81 -9.06 -19.45
N ASP A 406 2.06 -10.19 -18.78
CA ASP A 406 2.40 -11.45 -19.42
C ASP A 406 1.29 -11.90 -20.39
N ARG A 407 0.02 -11.80 -20.00
CA ARG A 407 -1.14 -12.10 -20.84
C ARG A 407 -1.21 -11.18 -22.04
N ASN A 408 -1.05 -9.87 -21.84
CA ASN A 408 -1.11 -8.89 -22.92
C ASN A 408 -0.01 -9.14 -23.97
N LEU A 409 1.23 -9.33 -23.54
CA LEU A 409 2.34 -9.57 -24.46
C LEU A 409 2.24 -10.93 -25.17
N TYR A 410 1.65 -11.93 -24.52
CA TYR A 410 1.37 -13.22 -25.13
C TYR A 410 0.37 -13.09 -26.32
N GLU A 411 -0.67 -12.26 -26.17
CA GLU A 411 -1.61 -12.00 -27.28
C GLU A 411 -0.90 -11.34 -28.47
N ARG A 412 0.03 -10.41 -28.23
CA ARG A 412 0.85 -9.81 -29.32
C ARG A 412 1.62 -10.87 -30.09
N ALA A 413 2.16 -11.86 -29.39
CA ALA A 413 2.82 -12.99 -30.02
C ALA A 413 1.84 -13.88 -30.84
N ASN A 414 0.59 -14.03 -30.37
CA ASN A 414 -0.43 -14.76 -31.13
C ASN A 414 -0.83 -14.01 -32.39
N ASP A 415 -1.10 -12.73 -32.28
CA ASP A 415 -1.53 -11.86 -33.36
C ASP A 415 -0.52 -11.89 -34.52
N CYS A 416 0.76 -11.66 -34.24
CA CYS A 416 1.76 -11.66 -35.33
C CYS A 416 1.88 -13.02 -36.03
N ARG A 417 1.80 -14.15 -35.28
CA ARG A 417 1.81 -15.51 -35.82
C ARG A 417 0.59 -15.84 -36.67
N TRP A 418 -0.59 -15.35 -36.26
CA TRP A 418 -1.84 -15.55 -36.97
C TRP A 418 -1.87 -14.75 -38.27
N TRP A 419 -1.54 -13.48 -38.20
CA TRP A 419 -1.56 -12.61 -39.40
C TRP A 419 -0.51 -13.02 -40.41
N ALA A 420 0.62 -13.57 -40.00
CA ALA A 420 1.60 -14.15 -40.91
C ALA A 420 1.03 -15.27 -41.79
N LEU A 421 -0.07 -15.91 -41.43
CA LEU A 421 -0.76 -16.94 -42.19
C LEU A 421 -1.83 -16.43 -43.15
N ALA A 422 -2.08 -15.11 -43.21
CA ALA A 422 -3.09 -14.54 -44.07
C ALA A 422 -2.77 -14.85 -45.54
N PRO A 423 -3.71 -15.45 -46.31
CA PRO A 423 -3.45 -15.85 -47.73
C PRO A 423 -2.99 -14.66 -48.56
N ALA A 424 -3.60 -13.49 -48.38
CA ALA A 424 -3.24 -12.26 -49.08
C ALA A 424 -1.76 -11.88 -48.90
N LEU A 425 -1.20 -12.01 -47.69
CA LEU A 425 0.21 -11.72 -47.41
C LEU A 425 1.13 -12.79 -48.05
N ARG A 426 0.75 -14.07 -47.91
CA ARG A 426 1.52 -15.22 -48.43
C ARG A 426 1.63 -15.18 -49.95
N GLU A 427 0.52 -14.96 -50.65
CA GLU A 427 0.46 -14.90 -52.11
C GLU A 427 1.18 -13.68 -52.66
N ALA A 428 0.99 -12.51 -52.05
CA ALA A 428 1.62 -11.28 -52.52
C ALA A 428 3.15 -11.33 -52.39
N LEU A 429 3.70 -11.79 -51.24
CA LEU A 429 5.15 -11.94 -51.08
C LEU A 429 5.73 -13.03 -51.99
N ALA A 430 5.05 -14.17 -52.12
CA ALA A 430 5.53 -15.26 -53.00
C ALA A 430 5.55 -14.86 -54.46
N SER A 431 4.63 -13.99 -54.91
CA SER A 431 4.56 -13.51 -56.29
C SER A 431 5.37 -12.23 -56.55
N GLY A 432 5.98 -11.65 -55.53
CA GLY A 432 6.69 -10.38 -55.65
C GLY A 432 5.78 -9.16 -55.94
N ARG A 433 4.47 -9.33 -55.77
CA ARG A 433 3.46 -8.28 -56.00
C ARG A 433 3.15 -7.57 -54.70
N GLY A 434 4.03 -6.64 -54.28
CA GLY A 434 3.71 -5.67 -53.27
C GLY A 434 2.83 -4.55 -53.85
N GLY A 435 1.89 -4.02 -53.09
CA GLY A 435 1.08 -2.91 -53.55
C GLY A 435 0.08 -2.40 -52.55
N SER A 436 -0.72 -1.42 -52.96
CA SER A 436 -1.71 -0.69 -52.12
C SER A 436 -2.74 -1.61 -51.43
N SER A 437 -3.06 -2.77 -52.02
CA SER A 437 -3.97 -3.76 -51.42
C SER A 437 -3.46 -4.35 -50.12
N LEU A 438 -2.15 -4.50 -49.94
CA LEU A 438 -1.56 -4.97 -48.68
C LEU A 438 -1.63 -3.90 -47.61
N GLY A 439 -1.41 -2.64 -47.96
CA GLY A 439 -1.57 -1.50 -47.03
C GLY A 439 -2.98 -1.46 -46.49
N THR A 440 -4.01 -1.52 -47.36
CA THR A 440 -5.43 -1.54 -46.93
C THR A 440 -5.72 -2.71 -45.99
N PHE A 441 -5.22 -3.89 -46.27
CA PHE A 441 -5.38 -5.07 -45.40
C PHE A 441 -4.75 -4.83 -44.00
N LEU A 442 -3.55 -4.25 -43.94
CA LEU A 442 -2.90 -3.91 -42.69
C LEU A 442 -3.63 -2.80 -41.95
N ASP A 443 -4.19 -1.81 -42.65
CA ASP A 443 -5.00 -0.76 -42.09
C ASP A 443 -6.30 -1.29 -41.46
N ASP A 444 -6.95 -2.26 -42.10
CA ASP A 444 -8.16 -2.89 -41.59
C ASP A 444 -7.88 -3.63 -40.28
N ILE A 445 -6.76 -4.37 -40.22
CA ILE A 445 -6.32 -5.00 -38.97
C ILE A 445 -6.03 -3.95 -37.92
N ASN A 446 -5.23 -2.93 -38.24
CA ASN A 446 -4.79 -1.93 -37.25
C ASN A 446 -5.96 -1.09 -36.68
N ARG A 447 -7.04 -0.95 -37.48
CA ARG A 447 -8.28 -0.30 -37.01
C ARG A 447 -9.05 -1.14 -35.98
N LEU A 448 -8.95 -2.46 -36.05
CA LEU A 448 -9.59 -3.38 -35.10
C LEU A 448 -8.78 -3.51 -33.80
N TYR A 449 -7.47 -3.38 -33.88
CA TYR A 449 -6.55 -3.58 -32.76
C TYR A 449 -5.80 -2.27 -32.44
N THR A 450 -6.37 -1.45 -31.56
CA THR A 450 -5.88 -0.10 -31.23
C THR A 450 -4.57 -0.05 -30.44
N VAL A 451 -4.05 -1.21 -30.06
CA VAL A 451 -2.82 -1.35 -29.28
C VAL A 451 -1.54 -1.32 -30.12
N TYR A 452 -1.67 -1.25 -31.45
CA TYR A 452 -0.52 -1.22 -32.36
C TYR A 452 -0.36 0.17 -32.98
N ASP A 453 0.86 0.71 -32.89
CA ASP A 453 1.22 1.94 -33.60
C ASP A 453 1.31 1.70 -35.11
N ARG A 454 1.85 0.52 -35.51
CA ARG A 454 2.08 0.19 -36.89
C ARG A 454 2.15 -1.33 -37.14
N LEU A 455 1.61 -1.73 -38.26
CA LEU A 455 1.82 -3.07 -38.82
C LEU A 455 2.60 -2.93 -40.14
N PHE A 456 3.57 -3.78 -40.41
CA PHE A 456 4.32 -3.75 -41.63
C PHE A 456 4.72 -5.16 -42.12
N VAL A 457 4.90 -5.29 -43.41
CA VAL A 457 5.31 -6.54 -44.05
C VAL A 457 6.57 -6.27 -44.88
N TYR A 458 7.51 -7.19 -44.83
CA TYR A 458 8.79 -7.09 -45.52
C TYR A 458 9.15 -8.41 -46.24
N GLY A 459 9.90 -8.30 -47.34
CA GLY A 459 10.43 -9.43 -48.09
C GLY A 459 11.53 -10.20 -47.36
N ALA A 460 11.93 -11.34 -47.91
CA ALA A 460 13.02 -12.13 -47.35
C ALA A 460 14.36 -11.36 -47.29
N ASP A 461 14.52 -10.33 -48.13
CA ASP A 461 15.64 -9.39 -48.11
C ASP A 461 15.57 -8.36 -46.98
N GLY A 462 14.49 -8.34 -46.18
CA GLY A 462 14.25 -7.38 -45.09
C GLY A 462 13.72 -6.03 -45.53
N ARG A 463 13.40 -5.81 -46.82
CA ARG A 463 12.85 -4.56 -47.32
C ARG A 463 11.35 -4.51 -47.09
N ILE A 464 10.85 -3.41 -46.46
CA ILE A 464 9.43 -3.19 -46.20
C ILE A 464 8.69 -2.97 -47.51
N VAL A 465 7.66 -3.78 -47.78
CA VAL A 465 6.86 -3.74 -48.99
C VAL A 465 5.46 -3.17 -48.78
N ALA A 466 4.96 -3.19 -47.56
CA ALA A 466 3.69 -2.57 -47.14
C ALA A 466 3.72 -2.24 -45.68
N SER A 467 2.98 -1.20 -45.28
CA SER A 467 2.81 -0.77 -43.92
C SER A 467 1.39 -0.22 -43.73
N SER A 468 0.84 -0.33 -42.51
CA SER A 468 -0.38 0.37 -42.13
C SER A 468 -0.09 1.86 -41.92
N SER A 469 -1.04 2.71 -42.29
CA SER A 469 -0.95 4.16 -42.19
C SER A 469 -2.27 4.72 -41.69
N LEU A 470 -2.50 4.72 -40.38
CA LEU A 470 -3.72 5.29 -39.76
C LEU A 470 -3.88 6.78 -39.98
N SER A 471 -2.82 7.51 -40.25
CA SER A 471 -2.80 8.96 -40.43
C SER A 471 -3.01 9.46 -41.87
N GLY A 472 -3.08 8.58 -42.86
CA GLY A 472 -3.24 8.96 -44.27
C GLY A 472 -2.06 9.76 -44.86
N ALA A 473 -0.99 9.98 -44.12
CA ALA A 473 0.24 10.58 -44.62
C ALA A 473 1.04 9.59 -45.47
N ALA A 474 1.81 10.10 -46.46
CA ALA A 474 2.71 9.27 -47.24
C ALA A 474 3.64 8.48 -46.31
N ASP A 475 3.55 7.14 -46.36
CA ASP A 475 4.33 6.28 -45.49
C ASP A 475 5.78 6.19 -45.97
N ASP A 476 6.67 6.90 -45.32
CA ASP A 476 8.11 6.91 -45.62
C ASP A 476 8.85 5.63 -45.14
N THR A 477 8.12 4.67 -44.58
CA THR A 477 8.68 3.40 -44.13
C THR A 477 8.76 2.37 -45.26
N ILE A 478 7.92 2.48 -46.29
CA ILE A 478 7.96 1.59 -47.47
C ILE A 478 9.32 1.72 -48.17
N GLY A 479 9.98 0.59 -48.39
CA GLY A 479 11.31 0.53 -48.97
C GLY A 479 12.46 0.63 -47.96
N ARG A 480 12.21 0.96 -46.70
CA ARG A 480 13.20 0.91 -45.60
C ARG A 480 13.60 -0.54 -45.31
N GLN A 481 14.80 -0.67 -44.74
CA GLN A 481 15.34 -1.96 -44.30
C GLN A 481 14.97 -2.20 -42.83
N VAL A 482 14.41 -3.36 -42.53
CA VAL A 482 14.20 -3.86 -41.18
C VAL A 482 15.56 -4.19 -40.54
N ASP A 483 15.70 -4.12 -39.22
CA ASP A 483 16.90 -4.52 -38.50
C ASP A 483 17.34 -5.93 -38.93
N GLY A 484 18.59 -6.08 -39.32
CA GLY A 484 19.15 -7.35 -39.81
C GLY A 484 19.02 -8.47 -38.79
N ARG A 485 19.13 -8.14 -37.47
CA ARG A 485 18.94 -9.12 -36.39
C ARG A 485 17.53 -9.74 -36.42
N ALA A 486 16.51 -8.89 -36.62
CA ALA A 486 15.12 -9.35 -36.72
C ALA A 486 14.88 -10.18 -37.96
N VAL A 487 15.39 -9.76 -39.11
CA VAL A 487 15.30 -10.53 -40.39
C VAL A 487 15.97 -11.91 -40.24
N ASP A 488 17.18 -11.96 -39.68
CA ASP A 488 17.90 -13.20 -39.43
C ASP A 488 17.17 -14.12 -38.43
N ALA A 489 16.55 -13.56 -37.42
CA ALA A 489 15.76 -14.30 -36.46
C ALA A 489 14.53 -14.91 -37.12
N VAL A 490 13.79 -14.14 -37.94
CA VAL A 490 12.59 -14.58 -38.65
C VAL A 490 12.92 -15.67 -39.65
N ASN A 491 14.00 -15.54 -40.39
CA ASN A 491 14.44 -16.56 -41.38
C ASN A 491 14.81 -17.91 -40.73
N ARG A 492 15.15 -17.91 -39.42
CA ARG A 492 15.47 -19.10 -38.63
C ARG A 492 14.28 -19.74 -37.94
N LEU A 493 13.11 -19.09 -37.94
CA LEU A 493 11.92 -19.63 -37.29
C LEU A 493 11.51 -20.98 -37.92
N ALA A 494 11.44 -22.03 -37.10
CA ALA A 494 11.23 -23.39 -37.60
C ALA A 494 9.76 -23.69 -37.90
N SER A 495 8.80 -22.96 -37.33
CA SER A 495 7.38 -23.29 -37.48
C SER A 495 6.50 -22.05 -37.50
N THR A 496 5.24 -22.22 -37.91
CA THR A 496 4.20 -21.18 -37.86
C THR A 496 3.82 -20.80 -36.42
N GLN A 497 4.27 -21.58 -35.42
CA GLN A 497 4.06 -21.29 -34.00
C GLN A 497 5.18 -20.44 -33.38
N SER A 498 6.27 -20.24 -34.13
CA SER A 498 7.43 -19.48 -33.64
C SER A 498 7.33 -18.00 -34.02
N TYR A 499 7.89 -17.15 -33.20
CA TYR A 499 7.96 -15.70 -33.38
C TYR A 499 9.31 -15.17 -32.86
N ALA A 500 9.62 -13.92 -33.17
CA ALA A 500 10.76 -13.21 -32.63
C ALA A 500 10.28 -11.86 -32.07
N VAL A 501 10.95 -11.38 -31.04
CA VAL A 501 10.66 -10.06 -30.41
C VAL A 501 11.96 -9.26 -30.40
N SER A 502 11.88 -7.98 -30.80
CA SER A 502 13.00 -7.06 -30.66
C SER A 502 13.31 -6.77 -29.17
N PRO A 503 14.56 -6.41 -28.81
CA PRO A 503 14.83 -5.76 -27.54
C PRO A 503 13.98 -4.49 -27.38
N PHE A 504 13.76 -4.05 -26.12
CA PHE A 504 13.12 -2.78 -25.83
C PHE A 504 14.09 -1.63 -26.10
N GLU A 505 14.10 -1.13 -27.31
CA GLU A 505 15.03 -0.06 -27.76
C GLU A 505 14.33 0.92 -28.71
N ALA A 506 14.93 2.10 -28.86
CA ALA A 506 14.41 3.11 -29.77
C ALA A 506 14.36 2.57 -31.20
N SER A 507 13.25 2.77 -31.88
CA SER A 507 13.01 2.30 -33.24
C SER A 507 12.55 3.42 -34.15
N PRO A 508 13.16 3.57 -35.37
CA PRO A 508 12.66 4.50 -36.37
C PRO A 508 11.24 4.18 -36.83
N LEU A 509 10.78 2.94 -36.62
CA LEU A 509 9.42 2.50 -36.93
C LEU A 509 8.41 2.95 -35.86
N HIS A 510 8.89 3.46 -34.70
CA HIS A 510 8.09 3.99 -33.60
C HIS A 510 8.55 5.41 -33.19
N ARG A 511 8.79 6.29 -34.18
CA ARG A 511 9.17 7.71 -33.95
C ARG A 511 10.42 7.87 -33.06
N ASP A 512 11.38 6.96 -33.19
CA ASP A 512 12.58 6.86 -32.36
C ASP A 512 12.34 6.65 -30.86
N ALA A 513 11.11 6.27 -30.47
CA ALA A 513 10.78 5.89 -29.10
C ALA A 513 11.07 4.39 -28.87
N PRO A 514 11.39 4.00 -27.60
CA PRO A 514 11.58 2.59 -27.26
C PRO A 514 10.26 1.81 -27.36
N THR A 515 10.33 0.62 -27.97
CA THR A 515 9.18 -0.30 -28.07
C THR A 515 9.61 -1.73 -28.32
N TYR A 516 8.67 -2.66 -28.16
CA TYR A 516 8.79 -4.03 -28.63
C TYR A 516 8.19 -4.16 -30.04
N ILE A 517 8.92 -4.85 -30.93
CA ILE A 517 8.41 -5.21 -32.24
C ILE A 517 8.36 -6.74 -32.31
N TYR A 518 7.15 -7.26 -32.55
CA TYR A 518 6.93 -8.70 -32.72
C TYR A 518 7.00 -9.07 -34.19
N HIS A 519 7.70 -10.15 -34.50
CA HIS A 519 7.93 -10.61 -35.85
C HIS A 519 7.52 -12.07 -36.01
N ALA A 520 6.89 -12.41 -37.14
CA ALA A 520 6.62 -13.80 -37.55
C ALA A 520 6.96 -14.03 -39.03
N ALA A 521 7.36 -15.25 -39.35
CA ALA A 521 7.72 -15.63 -40.72
C ALA A 521 6.46 -15.80 -41.57
N ILE A 522 6.42 -15.13 -42.72
CA ILE A 522 5.45 -15.38 -43.78
C ILE A 522 6.04 -16.44 -44.69
N ARG A 523 5.30 -17.54 -44.92
CA ARG A 523 5.75 -18.71 -45.66
C ARG A 523 5.03 -18.82 -47.00
N ALA A 524 5.65 -19.46 -47.99
CA ALA A 524 5.07 -19.60 -49.30
C ALA A 524 3.73 -20.37 -49.24
N PRO A 525 2.76 -20.04 -50.11
CA PRO A 525 1.54 -20.83 -50.22
C PRO A 525 1.87 -22.29 -50.57
N GLY A 526 1.36 -23.23 -49.78
CA GLY A 526 1.56 -24.66 -50.00
C GLY A 526 2.94 -25.21 -49.60
N ASP A 527 3.87 -24.36 -49.12
CA ASP A 527 5.19 -24.77 -48.66
C ASP A 527 5.57 -24.02 -47.36
N ASP A 528 5.22 -24.61 -46.26
CA ASP A 528 5.50 -24.01 -44.91
C ASP A 528 6.98 -24.13 -44.49
N THR A 529 7.86 -24.66 -45.32
CA THR A 529 9.31 -24.69 -45.08
C THR A 529 9.99 -23.44 -45.64
N ARG A 530 9.44 -22.83 -46.69
CA ARG A 530 10.03 -21.70 -47.42
C ARG A 530 9.52 -20.36 -46.86
N VAL A 531 10.37 -19.62 -46.20
CA VAL A 531 10.11 -18.26 -45.78
C VAL A 531 10.23 -17.31 -46.97
N VAL A 532 9.20 -16.50 -47.23
CA VAL A 532 9.14 -15.50 -48.31
C VAL A 532 9.23 -14.06 -47.79
N GLY A 533 9.18 -13.86 -46.48
CA GLY A 533 9.31 -12.58 -45.80
C GLY A 533 8.81 -12.67 -44.37
N GLY A 534 8.49 -11.53 -43.80
CA GLY A 534 7.98 -11.43 -42.43
C GLY A 534 6.94 -10.35 -42.26
N ILE A 535 6.14 -10.50 -41.22
CA ILE A 535 5.30 -9.43 -40.65
C ILE A 535 5.95 -8.89 -39.41
N GLY A 536 5.93 -7.59 -39.25
CA GLY A 536 6.33 -6.89 -38.01
C GLY A 536 5.15 -6.11 -37.45
N ILE A 537 4.94 -6.21 -36.17
CA ILE A 537 3.93 -5.41 -35.42
C ILE A 537 4.60 -4.56 -34.38
N VAL A 538 4.44 -3.24 -34.49
CA VAL A 538 4.99 -2.23 -33.58
C VAL A 538 3.97 -2.01 -32.47
N PHE A 539 4.31 -2.40 -31.26
CA PHE A 539 3.44 -2.29 -30.12
C PHE A 539 3.49 -0.87 -29.53
N GLU A 540 2.35 -0.25 -29.22
CA GLU A 540 2.26 1.07 -28.57
C GLU A 540 2.59 0.94 -27.08
N SER A 541 3.82 0.54 -26.78
CA SER A 541 4.28 0.08 -25.47
C SER A 541 4.12 1.14 -24.39
N ALA A 542 4.48 2.40 -24.67
CA ALA A 542 4.51 3.45 -23.66
C ALA A 542 3.12 3.79 -23.09
N ARG A 543 2.13 3.84 -23.98
CA ARG A 543 0.74 4.14 -23.60
C ARG A 543 0.10 2.94 -22.90
N GLU A 544 0.22 1.76 -23.51
CA GLU A 544 -0.44 0.56 -23.01
C GLU A 544 0.13 0.13 -21.65
N PHE A 545 1.45 0.16 -21.48
CA PHE A 545 2.05 -0.20 -20.20
C PHE A 545 1.73 0.82 -19.11
N ARG A 546 1.72 2.10 -19.43
CA ARG A 546 1.31 3.13 -18.46
C ARG A 546 -0.15 2.99 -18.07
N ALA A 547 -1.04 2.68 -19.02
CA ALA A 547 -2.44 2.40 -18.73
C ALA A 547 -2.59 1.21 -17.79
N MET A 548 -1.91 0.08 -18.07
CA MET A 548 -1.92 -1.09 -17.19
C MET A 548 -1.45 -0.77 -15.76
N LEU A 549 -0.36 -0.01 -15.63
CA LEU A 549 0.16 0.40 -14.33
C LEU A 549 -0.85 1.29 -13.59
N SER A 550 -1.40 2.29 -14.27
CA SER A 550 -2.31 3.28 -13.66
C SER A 550 -3.65 2.69 -13.23
N GLU A 551 -4.21 1.77 -14.04
CA GLU A 551 -5.49 1.13 -13.75
C GLU A 551 -5.44 0.16 -12.56
N LEU A 552 -4.27 -0.48 -12.34
CA LEU A 552 -4.08 -1.45 -11.27
C LEU A 552 -3.50 -0.83 -9.99
N LEU A 553 -3.08 0.45 -10.07
CA LEU A 553 -2.47 1.12 -8.92
C LEU A 553 -3.52 1.45 -7.87
N PRO A 554 -3.29 1.13 -6.57
CA PRO A 554 -4.19 1.53 -5.50
C PRO A 554 -4.35 3.06 -5.45
N ALA A 555 -5.58 3.54 -5.24
CA ALA A 555 -5.87 4.96 -5.05
C ALA A 555 -5.36 5.44 -3.67
N ARG A 556 -4.05 5.62 -3.55
CA ARG A 556 -3.36 6.07 -2.34
C ARG A 556 -2.24 7.03 -2.71
N ASP A 557 -2.14 8.14 -2.01
CA ASP A 557 -1.10 9.14 -2.24
C ASP A 557 0.31 8.55 -2.02
N GLY A 558 1.25 8.94 -2.88
CA GLY A 558 2.65 8.51 -2.81
C GLY A 558 2.92 7.09 -3.31
N VAL A 559 1.91 6.37 -3.82
CA VAL A 559 2.11 5.08 -4.49
C VAL A 559 2.44 5.30 -5.96
N TRP A 560 3.44 4.57 -6.44
CA TRP A 560 3.83 4.55 -7.84
C TRP A 560 4.20 3.14 -8.28
N ALA A 561 4.20 2.92 -9.59
CA ALA A 561 4.56 1.65 -10.18
C ALA A 561 5.42 1.81 -11.43
N ALA A 562 6.21 0.79 -11.72
CA ALA A 562 7.02 0.72 -12.95
C ALA A 562 7.13 -0.73 -13.45
N PHE A 563 7.23 -0.87 -14.76
CA PHE A 563 7.76 -2.06 -15.41
C PHE A 563 9.23 -1.81 -15.77
N CYS A 564 10.08 -2.74 -15.42
CA CYS A 564 11.51 -2.67 -15.68
C CYS A 564 11.99 -3.97 -16.31
N GLU A 565 13.07 -3.92 -17.07
CA GLU A 565 13.86 -5.12 -17.37
C GLU A 565 14.59 -5.59 -16.09
N ARG A 566 15.06 -6.82 -16.08
CA ARG A 566 15.70 -7.40 -14.88
C ARG A 566 16.94 -6.63 -14.40
N ASP A 567 17.59 -5.92 -15.31
CA ASP A 567 18.75 -5.06 -15.00
C ASP A 567 18.37 -3.69 -14.44
N GLY A 568 17.06 -3.44 -14.21
CA GLY A 568 16.51 -2.18 -13.71
C GLY A 568 16.24 -1.13 -14.79
N ARG A 569 16.40 -1.43 -16.07
CA ARG A 569 16.04 -0.49 -17.15
C ARG A 569 14.52 -0.32 -17.21
N VAL A 570 14.05 0.92 -17.04
CA VAL A 570 12.63 1.25 -17.00
C VAL A 570 12.01 1.10 -18.40
N VAL A 571 10.92 0.34 -18.47
CA VAL A 571 10.09 0.16 -19.65
C VAL A 571 8.91 1.14 -19.65
N ALA A 572 8.26 1.27 -18.50
CA ALA A 572 7.20 2.26 -18.27
C ALA A 572 7.09 2.57 -16.78
N SER A 573 6.63 3.78 -16.44
CA SER A 573 6.39 4.18 -15.07
C SER A 573 5.18 5.11 -14.96
N THR A 574 4.55 5.12 -13.78
CA THR A 574 3.54 6.11 -13.42
C THR A 574 4.19 7.40 -12.88
N ARG A 575 5.47 7.37 -12.53
CA ARG A 575 6.25 8.56 -12.13
C ARG A 575 6.77 9.29 -13.39
N GLN A 576 6.67 10.61 -13.39
CA GLN A 576 7.11 11.44 -14.51
C GLN A 576 8.63 11.54 -14.64
N ASP A 577 9.35 11.42 -13.54
CA ASP A 577 10.81 11.48 -13.47
C ASP A 577 11.51 10.15 -13.82
N LEU A 578 10.76 9.05 -13.95
CA LEU A 578 11.24 7.75 -14.40
C LEU A 578 10.84 7.52 -15.86
N GLU A 579 11.61 8.08 -16.78
CA GLU A 579 11.36 7.93 -18.21
C GLU A 579 11.75 6.52 -18.73
N PRO A 580 11.09 6.02 -19.81
CA PRO A 580 11.49 4.78 -20.47
C PRO A 580 12.97 4.83 -20.89
N GLY A 581 13.72 3.79 -20.56
CA GLY A 581 15.15 3.69 -20.81
C GLY A 581 16.04 4.22 -19.65
N SER A 582 15.48 4.94 -18.65
CA SER A 582 16.20 5.28 -17.43
C SER A 582 16.47 4.04 -16.57
N ARG A 583 17.26 4.14 -15.52
CA ARG A 583 17.57 3.03 -14.63
C ARG A 583 17.01 3.25 -13.25
N LEU A 584 16.29 2.25 -12.76
CA LEU A 584 15.83 2.10 -11.39
C LEU A 584 16.73 1.07 -10.69
N ASP A 585 17.39 1.47 -9.61
CA ASP A 585 18.17 0.53 -8.81
C ASP A 585 17.23 -0.37 -8.00
N LEU A 586 17.09 -1.60 -8.43
CA LEU A 586 16.26 -2.61 -7.76
C LEU A 586 17.03 -3.37 -6.67
N GLY A 587 18.34 -3.21 -6.58
CA GLY A 587 19.20 -3.81 -5.58
C GLY A 587 18.94 -5.32 -5.42
N GLU A 588 18.88 -5.76 -4.16
CA GLU A 588 18.60 -7.16 -3.82
C GLU A 588 17.15 -7.62 -4.08
N LEU A 589 16.24 -6.68 -4.34
CA LEU A 589 14.82 -7.01 -4.57
C LEU A 589 14.60 -7.85 -5.82
N ALA A 590 15.26 -7.51 -6.93
CA ALA A 590 15.15 -8.25 -8.19
C ALA A 590 16.23 -9.33 -8.30
N ALA A 591 17.33 -9.21 -7.54
CA ALA A 591 18.42 -10.17 -7.59
C ALA A 591 17.98 -11.56 -7.09
N GLY A 592 18.25 -12.59 -7.89
CA GLY A 592 17.97 -13.98 -7.54
C GLY A 592 16.48 -14.35 -7.47
N LEU A 593 15.57 -13.53 -8.04
CA LEU A 593 14.18 -13.94 -8.21
C LEU A 593 14.05 -14.99 -9.30
N ASP A 594 13.34 -16.06 -8.98
CA ASP A 594 12.90 -17.05 -9.96
C ASP A 594 11.72 -16.55 -10.77
N ALA A 595 11.50 -17.11 -11.98
CA ALA A 595 10.34 -16.78 -12.80
C ALA A 595 9.02 -16.99 -12.02
N GLY A 596 8.17 -15.98 -12.01
CA GLY A 596 6.90 -15.97 -11.27
C GLY A 596 7.05 -15.73 -9.76
N ALA A 597 8.27 -15.56 -9.26
CA ALA A 597 8.47 -15.22 -7.87
C ALA A 597 8.19 -13.72 -7.61
N SER A 598 7.84 -13.43 -6.38
CA SER A 598 7.62 -12.05 -5.91
C SER A 598 8.20 -11.87 -4.51
N ARG A 599 8.63 -10.65 -4.21
CA ARG A 599 9.23 -10.27 -2.94
C ARG A 599 8.76 -8.88 -2.54
N HIS A 600 8.84 -8.57 -1.27
CA HIS A 600 8.66 -7.21 -0.76
C HIS A 600 9.79 -6.86 0.20
N ALA A 601 10.16 -5.58 0.26
CA ALA A 601 11.13 -5.06 1.21
C ALA A 601 11.01 -3.53 1.36
N LEU A 602 11.79 -3.00 2.29
CA LEU A 602 12.08 -1.58 2.36
C LEU A 602 13.28 -1.27 1.45
N ILE A 603 13.17 -0.25 0.63
CA ILE A 603 14.24 0.22 -0.27
C ILE A 603 14.44 1.72 -0.08
N ASP A 604 15.65 2.19 -0.35
CA ASP A 604 15.95 3.61 -0.43
C ASP A 604 16.03 3.99 -1.92
N PHE A 605 15.20 4.94 -2.33
CA PHE A 605 15.18 5.47 -3.68
C PHE A 605 15.25 6.99 -3.63
N ASP A 606 16.27 7.59 -4.29
CA ASP A 606 16.58 9.03 -4.27
C ASP A 606 16.68 9.64 -2.85
N GLY A 607 17.21 8.86 -1.89
CA GLY A 607 17.33 9.29 -0.49
C GLY A 607 16.02 9.21 0.30
N VAL A 608 14.91 8.77 -0.31
CA VAL A 608 13.62 8.55 0.34
C VAL A 608 13.41 7.06 0.56
N ARG A 609 13.05 6.68 1.76
CA ARG A 609 12.71 5.29 2.08
C ARG A 609 11.33 4.92 1.54
N HIS A 610 11.23 3.76 0.88
CA HIS A 610 10.00 3.24 0.30
C HIS A 610 9.70 1.83 0.80
N MET A 611 8.43 1.52 0.95
CA MET A 611 7.93 0.14 0.97
C MET A 611 7.71 -0.31 -0.47
N ALA A 612 8.27 -1.43 -0.88
CA ALA A 612 8.16 -1.92 -2.25
C ALA A 612 7.78 -3.39 -2.34
N GLY A 613 6.93 -3.69 -3.33
CA GLY A 613 6.65 -5.03 -3.81
C GLY A 613 7.19 -5.20 -5.23
N VAL A 614 7.78 -6.37 -5.50
CA VAL A 614 8.38 -6.69 -6.80
C VAL A 614 7.93 -8.08 -7.23
N ALA A 615 7.61 -8.24 -8.52
CA ALA A 615 7.27 -9.51 -9.13
C ALA A 615 7.99 -9.69 -10.47
N LEU A 616 8.59 -10.86 -10.68
CA LEU A 616 9.21 -11.25 -11.96
C LEU A 616 8.19 -12.01 -12.81
N SER A 617 8.19 -11.77 -14.10
CA SER A 617 7.36 -12.49 -15.07
C SER A 617 7.44 -14.01 -14.88
N ALA A 618 6.27 -14.65 -14.89
CA ALA A 618 6.15 -16.11 -14.95
C ALA A 618 6.17 -16.64 -16.39
N GLY A 619 6.04 -15.74 -17.37
CA GLY A 619 5.60 -16.07 -18.70
C GLY A 619 4.13 -16.44 -18.71
N TYR A 620 3.58 -16.65 -19.90
CA TYR A 620 2.20 -17.08 -20.08
C TYR A 620 2.09 -18.21 -21.09
N ARG A 621 1.24 -19.15 -20.85
CA ARG A 621 1.17 -20.37 -21.66
C ARG A 621 -0.25 -20.87 -21.90
N GLU A 622 -1.29 -20.23 -21.57
CA GLU A 622 -2.65 -20.75 -21.74
C GLU A 622 -2.74 -22.31 -21.64
N TYR A 623 -3.41 -22.95 -22.61
CA TYR A 623 -3.62 -24.38 -22.69
C TYR A 623 -2.67 -25.07 -23.68
N LYS A 624 -1.63 -24.38 -24.14
CA LYS A 624 -0.63 -24.91 -25.05
C LYS A 624 0.34 -25.86 -24.37
N THR A 625 0.72 -26.92 -25.06
CA THR A 625 1.75 -27.86 -24.60
C THR A 625 3.15 -27.45 -25.04
N THR A 626 3.26 -26.57 -26.06
CA THR A 626 4.51 -26.07 -26.65
C THR A 626 4.40 -24.59 -26.96
N GLY A 627 5.50 -23.89 -27.03
CA GLY A 627 5.54 -22.49 -27.43
C GLY A 627 5.21 -21.51 -26.28
N ASP A 628 5.91 -21.63 -25.18
CA ASP A 628 5.80 -20.69 -24.05
C ASP A 628 6.17 -19.28 -24.47
N TYR A 629 5.39 -18.29 -24.01
CA TYR A 629 5.81 -16.91 -23.99
C TYR A 629 6.62 -16.64 -22.72
N ARG A 630 7.80 -16.08 -22.84
CA ARG A 630 8.66 -15.72 -21.72
C ARG A 630 9.26 -14.33 -21.95
N ASN A 631 9.38 -13.58 -20.89
CA ASN A 631 10.12 -12.33 -20.83
C ASN A 631 10.84 -12.20 -19.48
N ASP A 632 11.72 -11.23 -19.33
CA ASP A 632 12.47 -10.94 -18.12
C ASP A 632 12.02 -9.63 -17.46
N LEU A 633 10.75 -9.28 -17.63
CA LEU A 633 10.19 -8.07 -17.07
C LEU A 633 9.90 -8.23 -15.58
N VAL A 634 10.04 -7.12 -14.87
CA VAL A 634 9.81 -6.98 -13.44
C VAL A 634 8.79 -5.87 -13.24
N ALA A 635 7.71 -6.16 -12.49
CA ALA A 635 6.81 -5.15 -12.00
C ALA A 635 7.25 -4.69 -10.61
N VAL A 636 7.34 -3.39 -10.41
CA VAL A 636 7.65 -2.74 -9.14
C VAL A 636 6.48 -1.89 -8.73
N VAL A 637 6.03 -2.01 -7.50
CA VAL A 637 5.04 -1.13 -6.88
C VAL A 637 5.60 -0.62 -5.57
N ALA A 638 5.69 0.68 -5.40
CA ALA A 638 6.34 1.28 -4.24
C ALA A 638 5.50 2.41 -3.64
N LEU A 639 5.61 2.56 -2.32
CA LEU A 639 5.00 3.62 -1.52
C LEU A 639 6.09 4.35 -0.75
N ALA A 640 6.21 5.66 -0.97
CA ALA A 640 7.13 6.50 -0.22
C ALA A 640 6.73 6.57 1.26
N LEU A 641 7.68 6.38 2.16
CA LEU A 641 7.51 6.65 3.58
C LEU A 641 7.80 8.14 3.82
N PRO A 642 6.93 8.85 4.54
CA PRO A 642 7.23 10.23 4.94
C PRO A 642 8.48 10.26 5.80
N GLU A 643 9.27 11.31 5.66
CA GLU A 643 10.45 11.51 6.50
C GLU A 643 10.03 11.52 7.98
N ALA A 644 10.72 10.71 8.79
CA ALA A 644 10.54 10.74 10.23
C ALA A 644 10.88 12.15 10.72
N SER A 645 9.89 12.87 11.24
CA SER A 645 10.16 14.14 11.93
C SER A 645 11.26 13.91 12.98
N ALA A 646 12.31 14.71 12.92
CA ALA A 646 13.48 14.60 13.80
C ALA A 646 13.15 14.81 15.30
N ALA A 647 11.89 14.99 15.64
CA ALA A 647 11.38 15.30 16.97
C ALA A 647 11.35 14.12 17.96
N ALA A 648 11.59 12.90 17.52
CA ALA A 648 11.65 11.74 18.42
C ALA A 648 13.10 11.25 18.64
N ARG A 649 13.97 12.13 19.08
CA ARG A 649 15.16 11.66 19.79
C ARG A 649 14.72 11.24 21.19
N ASP A 650 14.53 9.95 21.33
CA ASP A 650 14.35 9.30 22.62
C ASP A 650 15.59 9.57 23.50
N THR A 651 15.52 10.62 24.26
CA THR A 651 16.41 10.85 25.39
C THR A 651 15.91 10.04 26.59
N ASP A 652 15.65 8.76 26.35
CA ASP A 652 15.33 7.78 27.40
C ASP A 652 16.64 7.22 27.98
N ALA A 653 17.54 8.11 28.38
CA ALA A 653 18.51 7.80 29.42
C ALA A 653 17.76 7.90 30.73
N GLY A 654 17.01 6.85 31.07
CA GLY A 654 16.44 6.71 32.40
C GLY A 654 17.58 6.88 33.42
N LEU A 655 17.59 7.99 34.11
CA LEU A 655 18.34 8.10 35.35
C LEU A 655 17.68 7.07 36.27
N GLY A 656 18.30 5.90 36.40
CA GLY A 656 18.00 5.00 37.51
C GLY A 656 17.98 5.83 38.79
N GLU A 657 17.09 5.47 39.73
CA GLU A 657 16.94 6.10 41.02
C GLU A 657 18.30 6.58 41.51
N ILE A 658 18.38 7.85 41.86
CA ILE A 658 19.57 8.42 42.50
C ILE A 658 19.59 7.83 43.92
N GLU A 659 20.11 6.60 44.06
CA GLU A 659 20.38 6.06 45.39
C GLU A 659 21.55 6.81 45.98
N GLY A 660 21.24 7.84 46.77
CA GLY A 660 22.19 8.43 47.68
C GLY A 660 22.50 7.41 48.77
N GLY A 661 23.74 7.03 48.90
CA GLY A 661 24.22 6.09 49.91
C GLY A 661 24.20 6.67 51.37
N VAL A 662 23.16 7.43 51.67
CA VAL A 662 22.97 8.14 52.99
C VAL A 662 21.96 7.36 53.84
N ARG A 663 22.19 7.27 55.13
CA ARG A 663 21.17 6.75 56.06
C ARG A 663 19.95 7.65 56.02
N PRO A 664 18.73 7.13 55.90
CA PRO A 664 17.52 7.93 55.83
C PRO A 664 17.42 8.94 56.98
N GLY A 665 17.34 10.22 56.63
CA GLY A 665 17.15 11.35 57.60
C GLY A 665 18.41 12.10 58.00
N GLU A 666 19.58 11.86 57.41
CA GLU A 666 20.83 12.59 57.64
C GLU A 666 21.22 13.55 56.48
N GLY A 667 20.46 13.57 55.37
CA GLY A 667 20.72 14.35 54.16
C GLY A 667 19.76 15.56 53.98
N GLU A 668 20.09 16.41 53.00
CA GLU A 668 19.21 17.47 52.52
C GLU A 668 18.45 16.94 51.26
N GLU A 669 17.11 17.17 51.21
CA GLU A 669 16.29 16.72 50.11
C GLU A 669 16.18 17.79 49.03
N PHE A 670 16.43 17.38 47.76
CA PHE A 670 16.34 18.23 46.57
C PHE A 670 15.29 17.69 45.59
N ALA A 671 14.47 18.58 45.11
CA ALA A 671 13.52 18.31 44.03
C ALA A 671 14.20 18.62 42.70
N VAL A 672 14.47 17.54 41.93
CA VAL A 672 15.25 17.56 40.67
C VAL A 672 14.31 17.56 39.47
N PHE A 673 14.58 18.44 38.51
CA PHE A 673 13.86 18.55 37.25
C PHE A 673 14.82 18.81 36.09
N ARG A 674 14.35 18.63 34.87
CA ARG A 674 15.14 18.78 33.64
C ARG A 674 14.69 19.98 32.83
N LEU A 675 15.66 20.68 32.25
CA LEU A 675 15.46 21.75 31.30
C LEU A 675 16.46 21.53 30.14
N ASP A 676 15.98 21.09 29.00
CA ASP A 676 16.78 20.62 27.86
C ASP A 676 17.70 19.44 28.26
N ASP A 677 19.01 19.59 28.17
CA ASP A 677 20.04 18.65 28.63
C ASP A 677 20.50 18.89 30.09
N ARG A 678 19.99 19.93 30.74
CA ARG A 678 20.42 20.38 32.06
C ARG A 678 19.57 19.77 33.16
N HIS A 679 20.23 19.30 34.21
CA HIS A 679 19.58 18.88 35.46
C HIS A 679 19.66 19.99 36.49
N LEU A 680 18.51 20.48 36.87
CA LEU A 680 18.34 21.56 37.85
C LEU A 680 17.65 21.04 39.10
N ALA A 681 17.88 21.63 40.24
CA ALA A 681 17.24 21.27 41.48
C ALA A 681 16.89 22.51 42.35
N VAL A 682 15.90 22.35 43.20
CA VAL A 682 15.60 23.26 44.27
C VAL A 682 15.48 22.48 45.59
N SER A 683 15.70 23.10 46.75
CA SER A 683 15.45 22.43 48.04
C SER A 683 13.99 21.97 48.11
N ALA A 684 13.74 20.71 48.45
CA ALA A 684 12.38 20.15 48.47
C ALA A 684 11.47 20.94 49.43
N GLY A 685 12.04 21.52 50.52
CA GLY A 685 11.31 22.37 51.44
C GLY A 685 10.84 23.71 50.87
N GLN A 686 11.35 24.11 49.69
CA GLN A 686 10.97 25.33 48.99
C GLN A 686 9.97 25.08 47.86
N VAL A 687 9.58 23.82 47.60
CA VAL A 687 8.59 23.45 46.59
C VAL A 687 7.21 23.31 47.22
N LEU A 688 6.20 23.86 46.55
CA LEU A 688 4.80 23.72 46.97
C LEU A 688 4.13 22.57 46.23
N GLU A 689 4.16 22.64 44.91
CA GLU A 689 3.63 21.61 44.03
C GLU A 689 4.25 21.70 42.63
N ALA A 690 4.15 20.63 41.84
CA ALA A 690 4.29 20.70 40.39
C ALA A 690 2.89 20.71 39.78
N ALA A 691 2.64 21.65 38.87
CA ALA A 691 1.37 21.84 38.21
C ALA A 691 1.51 21.56 36.70
N ASP A 692 0.38 21.32 36.02
CA ASP A 692 0.32 21.21 34.59
C ASP A 692 0.47 22.58 33.92
N ILE A 693 1.18 22.65 32.80
CA ILE A 693 1.31 23.86 31.98
C ILE A 693 -0.07 24.40 31.53
N ASP A 694 -1.04 23.51 31.33
CA ASP A 694 -2.39 23.86 30.89
C ASP A 694 -3.18 24.67 31.92
N ARG A 695 -2.73 24.68 33.20
CA ARG A 695 -3.30 25.54 34.27
C ARG A 695 -2.79 26.97 34.19
N VAL A 696 -1.75 27.23 33.41
CA VAL A 696 -1.16 28.56 33.27
C VAL A 696 -2.04 29.46 32.41
N ARG A 697 -2.46 30.57 32.95
CA ARG A 697 -3.11 31.63 32.18
C ARG A 697 -2.05 32.50 31.50
N ARG A 698 -1.88 32.37 30.22
CA ARG A 698 -0.86 33.06 29.44
C ARG A 698 -1.05 34.57 29.46
N ILE A 699 0.04 35.32 29.53
CA ILE A 699 0.06 36.79 29.42
C ILE A 699 0.69 37.13 28.07
N GLY A 700 0.01 37.90 27.26
CA GLY A 700 0.46 38.25 25.89
C GLY A 700 0.60 37.01 25.00
N SER A 701 1.70 36.89 24.21
CA SER A 701 2.00 35.73 23.41
C SER A 701 2.36 34.50 24.26
N GLY A 702 2.69 34.66 25.53
CA GLY A 702 3.23 33.62 26.42
C GLY A 702 4.66 33.17 26.08
N GLU A 703 5.31 33.87 25.16
CA GLU A 703 6.65 33.54 24.64
C GLU A 703 7.80 34.32 25.32
N GLY A 704 7.45 35.26 26.18
CA GLY A 704 8.41 36.09 26.92
C GLY A 704 8.99 35.38 28.17
N LEU A 705 9.83 36.09 28.89
CA LEU A 705 10.41 35.61 30.15
C LEU A 705 9.32 35.20 31.17
N VAL A 706 8.21 35.94 31.24
CA VAL A 706 7.03 35.57 31.98
C VAL A 706 6.01 34.91 31.06
N ALA A 707 5.85 33.60 31.20
CA ALA A 707 4.93 32.80 30.38
C ALA A 707 3.46 33.07 30.71
N GLY A 708 3.16 33.40 31.94
CA GLY A 708 1.80 33.66 32.43
C GLY A 708 1.67 33.67 33.95
N VAL A 709 0.46 33.43 34.44
CA VAL A 709 0.18 33.29 35.87
C VAL A 709 -0.55 31.98 36.14
N LEU A 710 -0.21 31.32 37.22
CA LEU A 710 -0.87 30.12 37.73
C LEU A 710 -1.78 30.48 38.91
N PRO A 711 -3.11 30.21 38.81
CA PRO A 711 -4.01 30.39 39.94
C PRO A 711 -3.81 29.25 40.96
N LEU A 712 -3.54 29.63 42.23
CA LEU A 712 -3.43 28.70 43.36
C LEU A 712 -4.51 29.02 44.37
N ASP A 713 -5.26 28.01 44.82
CA ASP A 713 -6.17 28.10 45.95
C ASP A 713 -5.38 27.83 47.25
N ASP A 714 -5.17 28.84 48.06
CA ASP A 714 -4.57 28.71 49.39
C ASP A 714 -5.60 29.06 50.46
N ALA A 715 -5.32 28.71 51.74
CA ALA A 715 -6.17 28.97 52.87
C ALA A 715 -6.56 30.45 53.04
N GLY A 716 -5.90 31.38 52.36
CA GLY A 716 -6.16 32.82 52.33
C GLY A 716 -6.92 33.33 51.10
N GLY A 717 -7.29 32.49 50.13
CA GLY A 717 -7.97 32.85 48.87
C GLY A 717 -7.17 32.50 47.60
N LEU A 718 -7.70 32.93 46.43
CA LEU A 718 -7.07 32.69 45.14
C LEU A 718 -5.85 33.60 44.95
N GLU A 719 -4.66 33.03 44.91
CA GLU A 719 -3.41 33.72 44.59
C GLU A 719 -2.97 33.46 43.17
N HIS A 720 -2.38 34.44 42.47
CA HIS A 720 -1.86 34.29 41.12
C HIS A 720 -0.32 34.30 41.16
N VAL A 721 0.28 33.15 40.96
CA VAL A 721 1.75 32.97 40.97
C VAL A 721 2.30 33.23 39.58
N PRO A 722 3.29 34.14 39.40
CA PRO A 722 3.92 34.36 38.11
C PRO A 722 4.72 33.14 37.70
N VAL A 723 4.59 32.75 36.42
CA VAL A 723 5.29 31.60 35.83
C VAL A 723 6.37 32.08 34.89
N VAL A 724 7.60 31.71 35.19
CA VAL A 724 8.80 32.06 34.41
C VAL A 724 9.19 30.96 33.46
N ASN A 725 9.43 31.37 32.22
CA ASN A 725 9.99 30.48 31.19
C ASN A 725 11.52 30.42 31.35
N LEU A 726 11.99 29.37 32.00
CA LEU A 726 13.44 29.17 32.21
C LEU A 726 14.20 28.96 30.88
N ARG A 727 13.54 28.50 29.81
CA ARG A 727 14.18 28.38 28.49
C ARG A 727 14.57 29.74 27.95
N VAL A 728 13.70 30.73 28.08
CA VAL A 728 14.01 32.13 27.72
C VAL A 728 15.11 32.68 28.59
N PHE A 729 15.05 32.45 29.92
CA PHE A 729 16.07 32.89 30.86
C PHE A 729 17.48 32.33 30.55
N PHE A 730 17.54 31.07 30.07
CA PHE A 730 18.81 30.42 29.74
C PHE A 730 19.19 30.49 28.25
N ASP A 731 18.47 31.23 27.43
CA ASP A 731 18.66 31.36 25.99
C ASP A 731 18.67 29.99 25.25
N LEU A 732 17.70 29.15 25.62
CA LEU A 732 17.54 27.81 25.05
C LEU A 732 16.47 27.81 23.94
N PRO A 733 16.57 26.85 22.96
CA PRO A 733 15.58 26.70 21.90
C PRO A 733 14.18 26.47 22.47
N ARG A 734 13.15 26.85 21.72
CA ARG A 734 11.74 26.61 22.10
C ARG A 734 11.46 25.12 22.19
N ALA A 735 10.66 24.73 23.19
CA ALA A 735 10.13 23.38 23.31
C ALA A 735 8.74 23.27 22.69
N ASP A 736 8.37 22.06 22.26
CA ASP A 736 7.11 21.74 21.58
C ASP A 736 5.85 21.77 22.48
N GLY A 737 5.74 22.74 23.37
CA GLY A 737 4.51 23.01 24.12
C GLY A 737 4.17 22.03 25.24
N ARG A 738 5.05 21.08 25.56
CA ARG A 738 4.91 20.18 26.73
C ARG A 738 5.82 20.65 27.85
N GLY A 739 5.37 20.55 29.11
CA GLY A 739 6.17 20.92 30.27
C GLY A 739 5.37 20.96 31.58
N HIS A 740 6.09 21.21 32.64
CA HIS A 740 5.54 21.28 33.98
C HIS A 740 5.88 22.65 34.63
N VAL A 741 5.06 23.06 35.56
CA VAL A 741 5.34 24.26 36.37
C VAL A 741 5.66 23.84 37.79
N VAL A 742 6.91 23.97 38.18
CA VAL A 742 7.34 23.76 39.57
C VAL A 742 7.07 25.04 40.36
N VAL A 743 6.09 25.00 41.23
CA VAL A 743 5.71 26.12 42.08
C VAL A 743 6.60 26.13 43.30
N THR A 744 7.33 27.22 43.49
CA THR A 744 8.30 27.37 44.56
C THR A 744 7.92 28.55 45.45
N HIS A 745 8.43 28.56 46.70
CA HIS A 745 8.37 29.68 47.61
C HIS A 745 9.75 30.00 48.13
N SER A 746 10.00 31.28 48.30
CA SER A 746 11.23 31.82 48.85
C SER A 746 10.93 32.97 49.83
N ALA A 747 11.96 33.56 50.45
CA ALA A 747 11.83 34.75 51.24
C ALA A 747 11.31 35.98 50.46
N ARG A 748 11.49 35.95 49.12
CA ARG A 748 11.08 37.03 48.19
C ARG A 748 9.63 36.89 47.72
N GLY A 749 9.08 35.66 47.71
CA GLY A 749 7.72 35.39 47.22
C GLY A 749 7.60 34.01 46.58
N ARG A 750 6.43 33.78 45.90
CA ARG A 750 6.15 32.55 45.16
C ARG A 750 6.50 32.74 43.68
N LEU A 751 7.05 31.70 43.07
CA LEU A 751 7.44 31.68 41.64
C LEU A 751 7.16 30.32 41.04
N GLY A 752 6.54 30.30 39.88
CA GLY A 752 6.39 29.10 39.05
C GLY A 752 7.56 29.00 38.06
N LEU A 753 8.25 27.88 38.04
CA LEU A 753 9.35 27.62 37.12
C LEU A 753 8.82 26.67 36.02
N LEU A 754 8.81 27.12 34.78
CA LEU A 754 8.44 26.28 33.65
C LEU A 754 9.64 25.39 33.28
N VAL A 755 9.46 24.07 33.35
CA VAL A 755 10.48 23.04 33.15
C VAL A 755 9.97 21.99 32.19
N ASP A 756 10.88 21.21 31.57
CA ASP A 756 10.50 20.21 30.59
C ASP A 756 10.03 18.90 31.20
N ASP A 757 10.71 18.45 32.29
CA ASP A 757 10.40 17.16 32.91
C ASP A 757 10.70 17.16 34.42
N LEU A 758 9.97 16.34 35.18
CA LEU A 758 10.16 16.15 36.60
C LEU A 758 10.91 14.83 36.82
N ILE A 759 12.10 14.86 37.41
CA ILE A 759 12.97 13.73 37.56
C ILE A 759 12.69 12.95 38.85
N SER A 760 13.04 13.50 39.99
CA SER A 760 12.90 12.86 41.31
C SER A 760 13.02 13.86 42.47
N VAL A 761 12.66 13.39 43.66
CA VAL A 761 13.05 14.08 44.94
C VAL A 761 14.07 13.17 45.62
N THR A 762 15.29 13.69 45.80
CA THR A 762 16.46 12.88 46.22
C THR A 762 17.05 13.46 47.47
N GLU A 763 17.37 12.57 48.44
CA GLU A 763 18.12 12.92 49.67
C GLU A 763 19.62 12.88 49.38
N CYS A 764 20.31 14.00 49.52
CA CYS A 764 21.74 14.13 49.25
C CYS A 764 22.52 14.33 50.54
N GLY A 765 23.59 13.57 50.68
CA GLY A 765 24.46 13.72 51.84
C GLY A 765 25.40 14.92 51.78
N PRO A 766 26.03 15.32 52.87
CA PRO A 766 26.96 16.45 52.90
C PRO A 766 28.18 16.25 51.95
N ASN A 767 28.51 15.02 51.60
CA ASN A 767 29.58 14.67 50.68
C ASN A 767 29.17 14.79 49.20
N ASP A 768 27.89 14.74 48.88
CA ASP A 768 27.38 14.85 47.54
C ASP A 768 27.15 16.31 47.12
N ILE A 769 27.06 17.21 48.09
CA ILE A 769 26.83 18.64 47.90
C ILE A 769 28.17 19.37 47.87
N ARG A 770 28.40 20.16 46.84
CA ARG A 770 29.63 20.94 46.67
C ARG A 770 29.30 22.41 46.47
N PRO A 771 30.08 23.31 47.07
CA PRO A 771 29.94 24.75 46.80
C PRO A 771 30.29 25.04 45.35
N VAL A 772 29.67 26.06 44.77
CA VAL A 772 30.01 26.52 43.42
C VAL A 772 31.44 27.08 43.40
N PRO A 773 32.34 26.68 42.48
CA PRO A 773 33.66 27.23 42.38
C PRO A 773 33.63 28.74 42.18
N GLU A 774 34.48 29.51 42.86
CA GLU A 774 34.53 30.98 42.81
C GLU A 774 34.59 31.56 41.41
N MET A 775 35.31 30.89 40.52
CA MET A 775 35.42 31.22 39.08
C MET A 775 34.09 31.21 38.32
N VAL A 776 33.11 30.45 38.82
CA VAL A 776 31.78 30.23 38.22
C VAL A 776 30.72 31.02 38.95
N ALA A 777 30.81 31.17 40.27
CA ALA A 777 29.83 31.82 41.15
C ALA A 777 29.57 33.27 40.72
N GLY A 778 30.57 34.00 40.29
CA GLY A 778 30.43 35.41 39.86
C GLY A 778 29.62 35.58 38.57
N ARG A 779 29.54 34.54 37.72
CA ARG A 779 28.85 34.52 36.41
C ARG A 779 27.42 33.94 36.50
N PHE A 780 27.19 33.05 37.44
CA PHE A 780 25.87 32.34 37.63
C PHE A 780 25.36 32.57 39.05
N ARG A 781 24.89 33.79 39.36
CA ARG A 781 24.38 34.20 40.67
C ARG A 781 23.17 33.40 41.15
N TRP A 782 22.46 32.79 40.21
CA TRP A 782 21.28 31.94 40.48
C TRP A 782 21.65 30.51 40.93
N LEU A 783 22.94 30.15 40.95
CA LEU A 783 23.41 28.82 41.28
C LEU A 783 23.91 28.85 42.75
N ASP A 784 23.24 28.04 43.61
CA ASP A 784 23.58 27.90 45.01
C ASP A 784 24.66 26.85 45.21
N ARG A 785 24.42 25.64 44.74
CA ARG A 785 25.28 24.46 45.01
C ARG A 785 25.28 23.53 43.80
N LEU A 786 26.28 22.65 43.74
CA LEU A 786 26.38 21.56 42.79
C LEU A 786 26.18 20.23 43.52
N ILE A 787 25.34 19.38 43.00
CA ILE A 787 25.03 18.05 43.50
C ILE A 787 25.69 17.01 42.58
N ILE A 788 26.57 16.16 43.16
CA ILE A 788 27.34 15.15 42.45
C ILE A 788 27.04 13.80 43.10
N THR A 789 26.16 13.01 42.48
CA THR A 789 25.71 11.75 43.05
C THR A 789 26.45 10.49 42.54
N GLY A 790 27.61 10.64 41.89
CA GLY A 790 28.44 9.52 41.37
C GLY A 790 29.33 9.90 40.22
N ARG A 791 30.31 9.03 39.85
CA ARG A 791 31.30 9.31 38.78
C ARG A 791 30.69 9.35 37.39
N ASP A 792 29.61 8.62 37.13
CA ASP A 792 29.00 8.47 35.80
C ASP A 792 27.59 9.11 35.71
N ARG A 793 27.24 9.96 36.67
CA ARG A 793 25.91 10.60 36.73
C ARG A 793 26.01 12.09 36.37
N PRO A 794 24.94 12.66 35.77
CA PRO A 794 24.91 14.07 35.39
C PRO A 794 25.06 14.98 36.62
N LEU A 795 25.74 16.09 36.42
CA LEU A 795 25.86 17.14 37.41
C LEU A 795 24.49 17.83 37.56
N VAL A 796 23.99 17.94 38.82
CA VAL A 796 22.74 18.63 39.10
C VAL A 796 23.07 20.00 39.70
N SER A 797 22.50 21.07 39.14
CA SER A 797 22.68 22.45 39.57
C SER A 797 21.53 22.88 40.48
N ALA A 798 21.83 23.14 41.78
CA ALA A 798 20.83 23.60 42.72
C ALA A 798 20.67 25.13 42.60
N LEU A 799 19.41 25.59 42.47
CA LEU A 799 19.06 26.99 42.26
C LEU A 799 18.94 27.76 43.60
N ASP A 800 19.51 28.95 43.62
CA ASP A 800 19.19 29.95 44.63
C ASP A 800 17.95 30.74 44.22
N LEU A 801 16.80 30.38 44.79
CA LEU A 801 15.51 30.97 44.43
C LEU A 801 15.41 32.47 44.76
N ASP A 802 16.08 32.95 45.83
CA ASP A 802 16.04 34.38 46.17
C ASP A 802 16.85 35.18 45.16
N ALA A 803 18.05 34.71 44.80
CA ALA A 803 18.88 35.33 43.78
C ALA A 803 18.21 35.27 42.39
N LEU A 804 17.60 34.14 42.07
CA LEU A 804 16.84 33.97 40.81
C LEU A 804 15.66 34.96 40.74
N TYR A 805 14.89 35.09 41.82
CA TYR A 805 13.79 36.03 41.92
C TYR A 805 14.23 37.48 41.68
N ASP A 806 15.31 37.91 42.37
CA ASP A 806 15.86 39.25 42.23
C ASP A 806 16.35 39.52 40.80
N MET A 807 17.05 38.55 40.17
CA MET A 807 17.50 38.69 38.79
C MET A 807 16.34 38.79 37.79
N LEU A 808 15.31 37.95 37.94
CA LEU A 808 14.13 37.97 37.08
C LEU A 808 13.35 39.28 37.21
N ARG A 809 13.21 39.76 38.43
CA ARG A 809 12.57 41.05 38.69
C ARG A 809 13.32 42.21 38.02
N ASP A 810 14.65 42.22 38.11
CA ASP A 810 15.47 43.26 37.54
C ASP A 810 15.45 43.19 36.00
N GLN A 811 15.41 42.01 35.41
CA GLN A 811 15.29 41.80 33.98
C GLN A 811 13.93 42.25 33.42
N VAL A 812 12.83 41.91 34.11
CA VAL A 812 11.48 42.39 33.75
C VAL A 812 11.38 43.92 33.86
N ARG A 813 12.04 44.55 34.86
CA ARG A 813 12.11 46.00 35.00
C ARG A 813 12.95 46.63 33.89
N GLY A 814 14.01 46.00 33.46
CA GLY A 814 14.83 46.46 32.33
C GLY A 814 14.04 46.44 31.02
N GLU A 815 13.32 45.35 30.73
CA GLU A 815 12.48 45.24 29.51
C GLU A 815 11.33 46.29 29.52
N LEU A 816 10.75 46.62 30.67
CA LEU A 816 9.75 47.67 30.76
C LEU A 816 10.36 49.07 30.56
N SER A 817 11.59 49.31 31.02
CA SER A 817 12.31 50.56 30.83
C SER A 817 12.68 50.80 29.37
N ASP A 818 13.07 49.75 28.66
CA ASP A 818 13.41 49.82 27.23
C ASP A 818 12.14 50.00 26.36
N ALA A 819 11.01 49.36 26.75
CA ALA A 819 9.72 49.57 26.08
C ALA A 819 9.15 50.98 26.29
N ASP A 820 9.31 51.56 27.49
CA ASP A 820 8.93 52.95 27.78
C ASP A 820 9.84 53.94 27.00
N CYS A 821 11.11 53.62 26.80
CA CYS A 821 12.02 54.45 26.00
C CYS A 821 11.65 54.42 24.50
N MET A 822 11.26 53.27 23.96
CA MET A 822 10.79 53.15 22.59
C MET A 822 9.45 53.85 22.35
N LEU A 823 8.54 53.84 23.31
CA LEU A 823 7.28 54.56 23.23
C LEU A 823 7.46 56.09 23.35
N GLN A 824 8.48 56.59 24.03
CA GLN A 824 8.82 58.01 24.07
C GLN A 824 9.46 58.48 22.75
N ASP A 825 10.24 57.66 22.06
CA ASP A 825 10.84 57.97 20.75
C ASP A 825 9.80 57.95 19.62
N GLU A 826 8.76 57.12 19.67
CA GLU A 826 7.64 57.12 18.72
C GLU A 826 6.70 58.31 18.92
N VAL A 827 6.54 58.82 20.12
CA VAL A 827 5.71 60.01 20.40
C VAL A 827 6.44 61.33 20.08
N LEU A 828 7.78 61.32 20.03
CA LEU A 828 8.58 62.50 19.64
C LEU A 828 8.87 62.53 18.12
N SER A 829 8.55 61.46 17.38
CA SER A 829 8.73 61.41 15.92
C SER A 829 7.40 61.53 15.14
N ALA A 830 6.27 61.68 15.81
CA ALA A 830 4.95 61.99 15.25
C ALA A 830 4.57 63.45 15.56
#